data_8b31c6033f25fc340d492d15b9f1ac12
#
_entry.id   8b31c6033f25fc340d492d15b9f1ac12
#
_cell.length_a   1.000
_cell.length_b   1.000
_cell.length_c   1.000
_cell.angle_alpha   90.00
_cell.angle_beta   90.00
_cell.angle_gamma   90.00
#
_symmetry.space_group_name_H-M   'P 1'
#
loop_
_entity.id
_entity.type
_entity.pdbx_description
1 polymer ?
#
loop_
_entity_poly.entity_id
_entity_poly.type
_entity_poly.pdbx_seq_one_letter_code
_entity_poly.pdbx_strand_id
1 'polypeptide(L)'
;VQDFGPEKAVAMLGRMGGGYNVSALIRLLQGDLAEAAARGLKQTIKVYESFDEIVKLAESNSWAKEVLQSWARAEWFDNGLTLPEKIKFTVYKVEGEINTDDFSPGNQAQSRADIPLHANFFGYKRFPDGIEKIADFRKQGKNVAFAGDVVGTGSSRKSAINSLLWHIGDDISSIPNKRRGGVVLGGAIAPIFYATARDAGILALQCDVTGLATGDEITLDLINWKLTGGDGTEVPMETPPVTILDEYRAGGRLNLIIGKQLTHSACDVLGMEYPDFQEMENPVVPSGQGFTLAQKMVGKACGAEGIIPGTVCQPKIATVGSQDTTGPMTVQEIDELACLRFKTDLYMQSFCHTAAYPKTADFDRWETMKETAISCGGIALKPGDGVIHPWLNKMLIPDSVGTGGDSHTRFPLGISFPAGSGLVAFAAALGFMPLEMPESVLVRFKGSRKPGITVRDMVNSIPLEAIRNGLLTVAKKGKKNIFAGTILEIEGIDDLTVEEAFELSDSSAERSAAACALALPLESVVSNVKTNVRVLEQLVADGYEDSECLQRRIAVLKEWLQNPTLLKRDDSAEYRAVLEIDLAEITEPILACPNDPDDVRVLSEVAGTVIDEAFIGSCMTHLSHLRAAARLLEDGYAESRIWLAPSTRLDRDTIKREGSMSVFAQAGCRVEIPGCSLCMGNQARVRPG
;
A
#
# COMPACT_ATOMS: atom_id res chain seq x y z
N VAL A 1 -4.17 -35.54 -14.84
CA VAL A 1 -4.36 -36.54 -13.77
C VAL A 1 -3.98 -37.94 -14.26
N GLN A 2 -4.14 -38.27 -15.54
CA GLN A 2 -3.84 -39.62 -16.06
C GLN A 2 -2.33 -39.97 -16.11
N ASP A 3 -1.43 -38.96 -16.17
CA ASP A 3 0.02 -39.15 -16.29
C ASP A 3 0.77 -39.15 -14.95
N PHE A 4 0.11 -38.77 -13.85
CA PHE A 4 0.71 -38.76 -12.51
C PHE A 4 -0.12 -39.68 -11.60
N GLY A 5 0.49 -40.66 -10.98
CA GLY A 5 -0.21 -41.48 -9.98
C GLY A 5 -0.84 -40.60 -8.88
N PRO A 6 -1.92 -41.06 -8.23
CA PRO A 6 -2.72 -40.26 -7.30
C PRO A 6 -1.89 -39.70 -6.13
N GLU A 7 -0.92 -40.43 -5.59
CA GLU A 7 -0.02 -39.94 -4.52
C GLU A 7 0.81 -38.77 -4.97
N LYS A 8 1.32 -38.79 -6.20
CA LYS A 8 2.13 -37.67 -6.76
C LYS A 8 1.27 -36.42 -6.99
N ALA A 9 0.00 -36.61 -7.41
CA ALA A 9 -0.95 -35.52 -7.55
C ALA A 9 -1.26 -34.86 -6.20
N VAL A 10 -1.48 -35.64 -5.14
CA VAL A 10 -1.68 -35.11 -3.78
C VAL A 10 -0.44 -34.40 -3.24
N ALA A 11 0.74 -34.97 -3.48
CA ALA A 11 2.02 -34.29 -3.11
C ALA A 11 2.19 -32.94 -3.83
N MET A 12 1.78 -32.84 -5.09
CA MET A 12 1.77 -31.56 -5.82
C MET A 12 0.80 -30.57 -5.20
N LEU A 13 -0.42 -30.98 -4.84
CA LEU A 13 -1.39 -30.12 -4.15
C LEU A 13 -0.80 -29.52 -2.86
N GLY A 14 -0.16 -30.35 -2.04
CA GLY A 14 0.49 -29.89 -0.81
C GLY A 14 1.62 -28.87 -1.04
N ARG A 15 2.36 -29.01 -2.15
CA ARG A 15 3.48 -28.10 -2.50
C ARG A 15 3.04 -26.74 -3.08
N MET A 16 1.82 -26.63 -3.57
CA MET A 16 1.31 -25.39 -4.17
C MET A 16 1.11 -24.27 -3.13
N GLY A 17 1.02 -24.61 -1.83
CA GLY A 17 1.07 -23.63 -0.73
C GLY A 17 -0.11 -22.65 -0.65
N GLY A 18 -1.14 -22.81 -1.48
CA GLY A 18 -2.32 -21.96 -1.48
C GLY A 18 -3.43 -22.53 -0.59
N GLY A 19 -4.19 -21.68 0.08
CA GLY A 19 -5.32 -22.07 0.92
C GLY A 19 -6.42 -22.81 0.16
N TYR A 20 -6.56 -22.56 -1.15
CA TYR A 20 -7.53 -23.24 -2.02
C TYR A 20 -7.34 -24.76 -2.13
N ASN A 21 -6.17 -25.30 -1.76
CA ASN A 21 -5.91 -26.74 -1.75
C ASN A 21 -6.32 -27.43 -0.45
N VAL A 22 -6.54 -26.70 0.63
CA VAL A 22 -6.75 -27.21 1.99
C VAL A 22 -7.98 -28.09 2.07
N SER A 23 -9.13 -27.65 1.60
CA SER A 23 -10.37 -28.45 1.62
C SER A 23 -10.26 -29.76 0.84
N ALA A 24 -9.49 -29.77 -0.26
CA ALA A 24 -9.25 -31.01 -1.01
C ALA A 24 -8.37 -31.99 -0.21
N LEU A 25 -7.32 -31.49 0.41
CA LEU A 25 -6.43 -32.30 1.26
C LEU A 25 -7.15 -32.83 2.50
N ILE A 26 -8.02 -32.02 3.14
CA ILE A 26 -8.84 -32.49 4.29
C ILE A 26 -9.75 -33.66 3.91
N ARG A 27 -10.43 -33.58 2.77
CA ARG A 27 -11.27 -34.69 2.29
C ARG A 27 -10.47 -35.97 2.06
N LEU A 28 -9.23 -35.84 1.57
CA LEU A 28 -8.35 -37.00 1.33
C LEU A 28 -7.81 -37.63 2.60
N LEU A 29 -7.84 -36.95 3.77
CA LEU A 29 -7.50 -37.58 5.06
C LEU A 29 -8.37 -38.75 5.46
N GLN A 30 -9.54 -38.92 4.83
CA GLN A 30 -10.50 -39.97 5.15
C GLN A 30 -10.41 -41.19 4.22
N GLY A 31 -9.45 -41.24 3.29
CA GLY A 31 -9.32 -42.28 2.29
C GLY A 31 -7.93 -42.89 2.17
N ASP A 32 -7.70 -43.64 1.11
CA ASP A 32 -6.44 -44.38 0.84
C ASP A 32 -5.22 -43.44 0.66
N LEU A 33 -5.44 -42.14 0.44
CA LEU A 33 -4.40 -41.13 0.25
C LEU A 33 -4.16 -40.28 1.50
N ALA A 34 -4.65 -40.71 2.66
CA ALA A 34 -4.60 -39.93 3.90
C ALA A 34 -3.19 -39.53 4.33
N GLU A 35 -2.22 -40.45 4.21
CA GLU A 35 -0.81 -40.15 4.53
C GLU A 35 -0.25 -39.06 3.63
N ALA A 36 -0.48 -39.13 2.32
CA ALA A 36 -0.01 -38.13 1.37
C ALA A 36 -0.67 -36.76 1.60
N ALA A 37 -1.97 -36.75 1.92
CA ALA A 37 -2.71 -35.55 2.26
C ALA A 37 -2.21 -34.91 3.57
N ALA A 38 -1.95 -35.72 4.60
CA ALA A 38 -1.39 -35.25 5.86
C ALA A 38 -0.01 -34.61 5.67
N ARG A 39 0.87 -35.20 4.86
CA ARG A 39 2.15 -34.60 4.49
C ARG A 39 1.99 -33.23 3.81
N GLY A 40 0.99 -33.08 2.94
CA GLY A 40 0.68 -31.81 2.30
C GLY A 40 0.18 -30.75 3.30
N LEU A 41 -0.75 -31.12 4.17
CA LEU A 41 -1.33 -30.24 5.19
C LEU A 41 -0.28 -29.78 6.22
N LYS A 42 0.64 -30.65 6.64
CA LYS A 42 1.74 -30.28 7.57
C LYS A 42 2.60 -29.11 7.07
N GLN A 43 2.69 -28.91 5.74
CA GLN A 43 3.46 -27.83 5.11
C GLN A 43 2.60 -26.61 4.77
N THR A 44 1.28 -26.68 4.89
CA THR A 44 0.35 -25.63 4.52
C THR A 44 0.01 -24.79 5.75
N ILE A 45 0.18 -23.47 5.64
CA ILE A 45 -0.11 -22.51 6.73
C ILE A 45 -1.41 -21.72 6.50
N LYS A 46 -1.88 -21.62 5.26
CA LYS A 46 -3.07 -20.83 4.87
C LYS A 46 -4.35 -21.66 5.07
N VAL A 47 -4.65 -21.99 6.30
CA VAL A 47 -5.71 -22.96 6.68
C VAL A 47 -7.01 -22.25 7.11
N TYR A 48 -6.90 -21.13 7.80
CA TYR A 48 -7.99 -20.25 8.26
C TYR A 48 -9.27 -20.97 8.74
N GLU A 49 -10.38 -20.81 8.00
CA GLU A 49 -11.70 -21.35 8.36
C GLU A 49 -11.74 -22.89 8.37
N SER A 50 -10.83 -23.53 7.62
CA SER A 50 -10.70 -24.99 7.63
C SER A 50 -9.99 -25.54 8.87
N PHE A 51 -9.46 -24.70 9.75
CA PHE A 51 -8.81 -25.13 11.00
C PHE A 51 -9.76 -25.92 11.88
N ASP A 52 -10.97 -25.41 12.10
CA ASP A 52 -11.99 -26.07 12.93
C ASP A 52 -12.44 -27.45 12.36
N GLU A 53 -12.37 -27.62 11.04
CA GLU A 53 -12.65 -28.87 10.36
C GLU A 53 -11.60 -29.95 10.70
N ILE A 54 -10.32 -29.56 10.70
CA ILE A 54 -9.21 -30.42 11.11
C ILE A 54 -9.31 -30.75 12.60
N VAL A 55 -9.64 -29.80 13.46
CA VAL A 55 -9.83 -30.03 14.90
C VAL A 55 -10.89 -31.10 15.14
N LYS A 56 -12.07 -30.97 14.53
CA LYS A 56 -13.16 -31.94 14.63
C LYS A 56 -12.75 -33.29 14.09
N LEU A 57 -12.07 -33.32 12.94
CA LEU A 57 -11.63 -34.56 12.33
C LEU A 57 -10.59 -35.29 13.21
N ALA A 58 -9.74 -34.57 13.91
CA ALA A 58 -8.70 -35.14 14.78
C ALA A 58 -9.24 -35.91 15.98
N GLU A 59 -10.51 -35.77 16.34
CA GLU A 59 -11.16 -36.58 17.40
C GLU A 59 -11.23 -38.07 17.03
N SER A 60 -11.33 -38.39 15.73
CA SER A 60 -11.50 -39.74 15.24
C SER A 60 -10.49 -40.17 14.16
N ASN A 61 -9.68 -39.25 13.63
CA ASN A 61 -8.73 -39.52 12.57
C ASN A 61 -7.30 -39.25 13.02
N SER A 62 -6.46 -40.28 13.03
CA SER A 62 -5.06 -40.18 13.45
C SER A 62 -4.23 -39.26 12.59
N TRP A 63 -4.47 -39.19 11.28
CA TRP A 63 -3.74 -38.30 10.36
C TRP A 63 -4.07 -36.83 10.60
N ALA A 64 -5.34 -36.49 10.86
CA ALA A 64 -5.73 -35.15 11.24
C ALA A 64 -5.08 -34.74 12.58
N LYS A 65 -5.00 -35.66 13.54
CA LYS A 65 -4.30 -35.41 14.81
C LYS A 65 -2.81 -35.19 14.63
N GLU A 66 -2.15 -35.93 13.75
CA GLU A 66 -0.75 -35.72 13.41
C GLU A 66 -0.53 -34.36 12.73
N VAL A 67 -1.45 -33.92 11.87
CA VAL A 67 -1.39 -32.59 11.24
C VAL A 67 -1.45 -31.48 12.31
N LEU A 68 -2.42 -31.56 13.25
CA LEU A 68 -2.51 -30.61 14.37
C LEU A 68 -1.23 -30.58 15.22
N GLN A 69 -0.66 -31.76 15.55
CA GLN A 69 0.58 -31.85 16.31
C GLN A 69 1.78 -31.26 15.55
N SER A 70 1.82 -31.45 14.23
CA SER A 70 2.85 -30.86 13.38
C SER A 70 2.77 -29.32 13.37
N TRP A 71 1.57 -28.77 13.28
CA TRP A 71 1.37 -27.31 13.34
C TRP A 71 1.75 -26.76 14.73
N ALA A 72 1.34 -27.42 15.81
CA ALA A 72 1.69 -27.01 17.17
C ALA A 72 3.22 -27.03 17.43
N ARG A 73 3.98 -27.89 16.74
CA ARG A 73 5.44 -27.94 16.80
C ARG A 73 6.13 -27.00 15.81
N ALA A 74 5.38 -26.20 15.06
CA ALA A 74 5.89 -25.34 13.99
C ALA A 74 6.76 -26.06 12.93
N GLU A 75 6.46 -27.35 12.64
CA GLU A 75 7.25 -28.14 11.65
C GLU A 75 7.23 -27.49 10.25
N TRP A 76 6.20 -26.73 9.91
CA TRP A 76 6.13 -25.92 8.68
C TRP A 76 7.25 -24.90 8.59
N PHE A 77 7.72 -24.36 9.71
CA PHE A 77 8.81 -23.41 9.80
C PHE A 77 10.18 -24.09 9.80
N ASP A 78 10.35 -25.19 10.52
CA ASP A 78 11.60 -25.95 10.58
C ASP A 78 11.93 -26.62 9.24
N ASN A 79 10.91 -27.07 8.51
CA ASN A 79 11.04 -27.59 7.16
C ASN A 79 11.15 -26.51 6.07
N GLY A 80 11.22 -25.24 6.48
CA GLY A 80 11.41 -24.08 5.62
C GLY A 80 12.82 -24.01 5.01
N LEU A 81 13.22 -22.80 4.64
CA LEU A 81 14.54 -22.56 4.05
C LEU A 81 15.64 -22.73 5.10
N THR A 82 16.50 -23.72 4.91
CA THR A 82 17.72 -23.84 5.71
C THR A 82 18.75 -22.82 5.20
N LEU A 83 19.13 -21.88 6.05
CA LEU A 83 20.11 -20.84 5.71
C LEU A 83 21.50 -21.25 6.18
N PRO A 84 22.53 -21.13 5.34
CA PRO A 84 23.90 -21.25 5.77
C PRO A 84 24.31 -20.04 6.62
N GLU A 85 25.30 -20.18 7.48
CA GLU A 85 25.81 -19.06 8.29
C GLU A 85 26.29 -17.88 7.43
N LYS A 86 26.83 -18.18 6.26
CA LYS A 86 27.39 -17.20 5.31
C LYS A 86 26.87 -17.48 3.90
N ILE A 87 26.44 -16.42 3.23
CA ILE A 87 25.98 -16.50 1.84
C ILE A 87 26.89 -15.61 0.97
N LYS A 88 27.33 -16.15 -0.15
CA LYS A 88 28.09 -15.40 -1.17
C LYS A 88 27.15 -14.92 -2.27
N PHE A 89 27.34 -13.69 -2.69
CA PHE A 89 26.63 -13.07 -3.79
C PHE A 89 27.57 -12.39 -4.76
N THR A 90 27.11 -12.27 -6.01
CA THR A 90 27.70 -11.36 -7.00
C THR A 90 26.78 -10.14 -7.10
N VAL A 91 27.34 -8.96 -7.00
CA VAL A 91 26.60 -7.70 -7.02
C VAL A 91 26.16 -7.35 -8.44
N TYR A 92 24.90 -6.98 -8.63
CA TYR A 92 24.46 -6.20 -9.78
C TYR A 92 24.01 -4.82 -9.27
N LYS A 93 24.80 -3.78 -9.59
CA LYS A 93 24.58 -2.42 -9.07
C LYS A 93 24.00 -1.50 -10.14
N VAL A 94 23.03 -0.68 -9.74
CA VAL A 94 22.50 0.45 -10.50
C VAL A 94 22.71 1.71 -9.68
N GLU A 95 23.35 2.72 -10.28
CA GLU A 95 23.67 3.97 -9.58
C GLU A 95 22.50 4.94 -9.55
N GLY A 96 22.48 5.78 -8.51
CA GLY A 96 21.50 6.84 -8.29
C GLY A 96 20.18 6.33 -7.73
N GLU A 97 19.13 7.14 -7.89
CA GLU A 97 17.79 6.80 -7.43
C GLU A 97 17.11 5.83 -8.40
N ILE A 98 16.60 4.72 -7.88
CA ILE A 98 15.88 3.69 -8.61
C ILE A 98 14.42 3.74 -8.17
N ASN A 99 13.57 4.17 -9.10
CA ASN A 99 12.14 4.23 -8.90
C ASN A 99 11.50 2.85 -9.13
N THR A 100 10.38 2.58 -8.49
CA THR A 100 9.62 1.34 -8.71
C THR A 100 9.18 1.15 -10.16
N ASP A 101 9.01 2.24 -10.92
CA ASP A 101 8.72 2.17 -12.36
C ASP A 101 9.91 1.72 -13.21
N ASP A 102 11.14 1.79 -12.68
CA ASP A 102 12.30 1.16 -13.32
C ASP A 102 12.23 -0.36 -13.28
N PHE A 103 11.58 -0.93 -12.27
CA PHE A 103 11.33 -2.37 -12.14
C PHE A 103 9.99 -2.81 -12.74
N SER A 104 8.97 -1.94 -12.69
CA SER A 104 7.57 -2.22 -13.05
C SER A 104 6.91 -1.00 -13.70
N PRO A 105 7.18 -0.77 -14.99
CA PRO A 105 6.73 0.44 -15.68
C PRO A 105 5.20 0.60 -15.69
N GLY A 106 4.72 1.82 -15.40
CA GLY A 106 3.29 2.15 -15.35
C GLY A 106 2.56 1.89 -16.67
N ASN A 107 3.21 2.10 -17.82
CA ASN A 107 2.64 1.80 -19.14
C ASN A 107 2.49 0.30 -19.43
N GLN A 108 3.01 -0.58 -18.58
CA GLN A 108 2.87 -2.04 -18.63
C GLN A 108 2.02 -2.59 -17.46
N ALA A 109 1.24 -1.75 -16.81
CA ALA A 109 0.44 -2.11 -15.63
C ALA A 109 -0.48 -3.33 -15.87
N GLN A 110 -0.97 -3.51 -17.09
CA GLN A 110 -1.84 -4.64 -17.43
C GLN A 110 -1.16 -6.02 -17.37
N SER A 111 0.17 -6.10 -17.41
CA SER A 111 0.89 -7.39 -17.32
C SER A 111 1.30 -7.76 -15.88
N ARG A 112 1.07 -6.88 -14.89
CA ARG A 112 1.57 -7.04 -13.52
C ARG A 112 1.15 -8.34 -12.82
N ALA A 113 -0.05 -8.86 -13.13
CA ALA A 113 -0.53 -10.11 -12.58
C ALA A 113 0.22 -11.35 -13.14
N ASP A 114 0.78 -11.24 -14.34
CA ASP A 114 1.63 -12.28 -14.93
C ASP A 114 3.10 -11.92 -14.67
N ILE A 115 3.63 -12.42 -13.53
CA ILE A 115 4.98 -12.09 -13.07
C ILE A 115 6.05 -12.39 -14.13
N PRO A 116 6.12 -13.58 -14.74
CA PRO A 116 7.09 -13.89 -15.79
C PRO A 116 7.04 -12.93 -16.98
N LEU A 117 5.83 -12.60 -17.43
CA LEU A 117 5.64 -11.66 -18.54
C LEU A 117 6.06 -10.25 -18.15
N HIS A 118 5.61 -9.78 -16.97
CA HIS A 118 5.88 -8.42 -16.51
C HIS A 118 7.37 -8.18 -16.23
N ALA A 119 8.07 -9.18 -15.71
CA ALA A 119 9.49 -9.11 -15.41
C ALA A 119 10.39 -8.90 -16.66
N ASN A 120 9.88 -9.15 -17.88
CA ASN A 120 10.62 -8.79 -19.09
C ASN A 120 10.80 -7.27 -19.30
N PHE A 121 10.05 -6.45 -18.56
CA PHE A 121 10.17 -4.98 -18.60
C PHE A 121 11.09 -4.42 -17.52
N PHE A 122 11.71 -5.27 -16.72
CA PHE A 122 12.65 -4.90 -15.67
C PHE A 122 13.83 -4.11 -16.26
N GLY A 123 14.02 -2.88 -15.81
CA GLY A 123 15.14 -2.03 -16.20
C GLY A 123 15.18 -1.54 -17.64
N TYR A 124 14.16 -1.84 -18.48
CA TYR A 124 14.22 -1.67 -19.94
C TYR A 124 14.55 -0.24 -20.41
N LYS A 125 14.31 0.78 -19.60
CA LYS A 125 14.68 2.17 -19.89
C LYS A 125 15.95 2.62 -19.16
N ARG A 126 16.13 2.18 -17.91
CA ARG A 126 17.14 2.70 -16.99
C ARG A 126 18.44 1.88 -17.03
N PHE A 127 18.33 0.55 -17.10
CA PHE A 127 19.44 -0.40 -17.13
C PHE A 127 19.10 -1.59 -18.03
N PRO A 128 19.06 -1.36 -19.37
CA PRO A 128 18.53 -2.32 -20.34
C PRO A 128 19.32 -3.62 -20.43
N ASP A 129 20.55 -3.63 -19.99
CA ASP A 129 21.41 -4.81 -19.89
C ASP A 129 21.22 -5.65 -18.60
N GLY A 130 20.37 -5.17 -17.69
CA GLY A 130 20.20 -5.76 -16.36
C GLY A 130 19.73 -7.19 -16.38
N ILE A 131 18.70 -7.50 -17.19
CA ILE A 131 18.17 -8.87 -17.32
C ILE A 131 19.25 -9.84 -17.80
N GLU A 132 20.00 -9.46 -18.84
CA GLU A 132 21.04 -10.31 -19.44
C GLU A 132 22.20 -10.54 -18.46
N LYS A 133 22.70 -9.48 -17.84
CA LYS A 133 23.81 -9.59 -16.87
C LYS A 133 23.45 -10.44 -15.65
N ILE A 134 22.27 -10.23 -15.07
CA ILE A 134 21.79 -11.03 -13.93
C ILE A 134 21.65 -12.50 -14.36
N ALA A 135 21.04 -12.75 -15.53
CA ALA A 135 20.90 -14.12 -16.05
C ALA A 135 22.26 -14.80 -16.30
N ASP A 136 23.26 -14.07 -16.77
CA ASP A 136 24.59 -14.62 -16.99
C ASP A 136 25.33 -14.97 -15.69
N PHE A 137 25.20 -14.16 -14.64
CA PHE A 137 25.71 -14.52 -13.31
C PHE A 137 25.03 -15.80 -12.79
N ARG A 138 23.70 -15.91 -12.94
CA ARG A 138 22.95 -17.08 -12.50
C ARG A 138 23.29 -18.34 -13.29
N LYS A 139 23.53 -18.25 -14.62
CA LYS A 139 24.03 -19.39 -15.44
C LYS A 139 25.42 -19.89 -14.97
N GLN A 140 26.20 -19.02 -14.37
CA GLN A 140 27.50 -19.38 -13.75
C GLN A 140 27.34 -19.99 -12.35
N GLY A 141 26.11 -20.21 -11.86
CA GLY A 141 25.82 -20.75 -10.53
C GLY A 141 26.00 -19.73 -9.40
N LYS A 142 26.02 -18.43 -9.70
CA LYS A 142 26.23 -17.36 -8.73
C LYS A 142 24.86 -16.87 -8.20
N ASN A 143 24.75 -16.65 -6.89
CA ASN A 143 23.64 -15.91 -6.31
C ASN A 143 23.85 -14.41 -6.60
N VAL A 144 22.79 -13.70 -6.93
CA VAL A 144 22.86 -12.27 -7.27
C VAL A 144 22.24 -11.42 -6.18
N ALA A 145 22.99 -10.40 -5.70
CA ALA A 145 22.46 -9.32 -4.89
C ALA A 145 22.23 -8.09 -5.78
N PHE A 146 21.02 -7.54 -5.76
CA PHE A 146 20.73 -6.26 -6.41
C PHE A 146 21.18 -5.12 -5.50
N ALA A 147 21.96 -4.17 -6.01
CA ALA A 147 22.44 -3.02 -5.24
C ALA A 147 22.05 -1.68 -5.89
N GLY A 148 21.75 -0.67 -5.08
CA GLY A 148 21.45 0.68 -5.55
C GLY A 148 21.63 1.74 -4.48
N ASP A 149 21.91 2.99 -4.89
CA ASP A 149 22.16 4.08 -3.92
C ASP A 149 20.85 4.45 -3.16
N VAL A 150 19.73 4.61 -3.87
CA VAL A 150 18.39 4.77 -3.30
C VAL A 150 17.44 3.84 -4.04
N VAL A 151 16.81 2.91 -3.36
CA VAL A 151 16.00 1.85 -3.99
C VAL A 151 14.55 1.95 -3.61
N GLY A 152 13.65 1.89 -4.62
CA GLY A 152 12.24 1.63 -4.41
C GLY A 152 11.37 2.86 -4.15
N THR A 153 11.79 4.05 -4.57
CA THR A 153 10.92 5.24 -4.61
C THR A 153 9.78 5.03 -5.61
N GLY A 154 8.63 5.70 -5.42
CA GLY A 154 7.47 5.58 -6.31
C GLY A 154 6.39 4.62 -5.80
N SER A 155 5.38 4.35 -6.62
CA SER A 155 4.11 3.73 -6.18
C SER A 155 3.90 2.27 -6.61
N SER A 156 4.60 1.76 -7.62
CA SER A 156 4.39 0.40 -8.19
C SER A 156 5.09 -0.73 -7.40
N ARG A 157 5.01 -0.70 -6.08
CA ARG A 157 5.86 -1.46 -5.14
C ARG A 157 5.79 -2.99 -5.27
N LYS A 158 4.59 -3.59 -5.18
CA LYS A 158 4.46 -5.07 -5.21
C LYS A 158 4.89 -5.65 -6.55
N SER A 159 4.49 -5.04 -7.66
CA SER A 159 4.91 -5.52 -9.00
C SER A 159 6.41 -5.29 -9.24
N ALA A 160 6.99 -4.22 -8.69
CA ALA A 160 8.44 -3.99 -8.72
C ALA A 160 9.19 -5.09 -7.95
N ILE A 161 8.73 -5.43 -6.74
CA ILE A 161 9.28 -6.53 -5.93
C ILE A 161 9.15 -7.86 -6.67
N ASN A 162 8.00 -8.16 -7.27
CA ASN A 162 7.80 -9.39 -8.03
C ASN A 162 8.76 -9.48 -9.22
N SER A 163 8.94 -8.39 -9.98
CA SER A 163 9.88 -8.34 -11.12
C SER A 163 11.32 -8.51 -10.67
N LEU A 164 11.72 -7.84 -9.59
CA LEU A 164 13.05 -7.96 -9.02
C LEU A 164 13.31 -9.41 -8.55
N LEU A 165 12.38 -9.96 -7.78
CA LEU A 165 12.45 -11.32 -7.25
C LEU A 165 12.49 -12.36 -8.36
N TRP A 166 11.81 -12.12 -9.49
CA TRP A 166 11.88 -12.99 -10.67
C TRP A 166 13.31 -13.13 -11.21
N HIS A 167 14.11 -12.08 -11.14
CA HIS A 167 15.48 -12.10 -11.65
C HIS A 167 16.52 -12.57 -10.63
N ILE A 168 16.36 -12.22 -9.34
CA ILE A 168 17.38 -12.54 -8.31
C ILE A 168 16.99 -13.69 -7.36
N GLY A 169 15.71 -14.09 -7.33
CA GLY A 169 15.21 -15.13 -6.44
C GLY A 169 15.36 -16.56 -7.00
N ASP A 170 15.06 -17.56 -6.18
CA ASP A 170 15.12 -18.97 -6.52
C ASP A 170 13.75 -19.52 -6.91
N ASP A 171 13.77 -20.55 -7.76
CA ASP A 171 12.57 -21.24 -8.19
C ASP A 171 11.87 -21.94 -7.00
N ILE A 172 10.55 -21.85 -6.96
CA ILE A 172 9.73 -22.60 -5.98
C ILE A 172 9.25 -23.87 -6.67
N SER A 173 9.57 -25.03 -6.08
CA SER A 173 9.13 -26.32 -6.62
C SER A 173 7.62 -26.35 -6.78
N SER A 174 7.14 -26.69 -7.97
CA SER A 174 5.71 -26.76 -8.36
C SER A 174 4.98 -25.42 -8.49
N ILE A 175 5.67 -24.28 -8.38
CA ILE A 175 5.10 -22.94 -8.57
C ILE A 175 5.94 -22.19 -9.62
N PRO A 176 5.66 -22.38 -10.92
CA PRO A 176 6.54 -21.90 -11.99
C PRO A 176 6.47 -20.37 -12.24
N ASN A 177 5.46 -19.69 -11.71
CA ASN A 177 5.20 -18.27 -11.93
C ASN A 177 5.64 -17.36 -10.77
N LYS A 178 6.27 -17.92 -9.74
CA LYS A 178 6.79 -17.17 -8.58
C LYS A 178 8.19 -17.65 -8.21
N ARG A 179 8.95 -16.78 -7.57
CA ARG A 179 10.26 -17.08 -6.97
C ARG A 179 10.30 -16.59 -5.54
N ARG A 180 11.27 -17.06 -4.77
CA ARG A 180 11.49 -16.72 -3.36
C ARG A 180 12.93 -16.37 -3.08
N GLY A 181 13.18 -15.75 -1.93
CA GLY A 181 14.53 -15.39 -1.50
C GLY A 181 15.02 -14.11 -2.19
N GLY A 182 16.32 -14.06 -2.49
CA GLY A 182 16.96 -12.88 -3.07
C GLY A 182 17.39 -11.84 -2.04
N VAL A 183 18.39 -11.02 -2.42
CA VAL A 183 18.96 -9.98 -1.57
C VAL A 183 18.97 -8.65 -2.30
N VAL A 184 18.55 -7.61 -1.59
CA VAL A 184 18.61 -6.20 -2.04
C VAL A 184 19.48 -5.42 -1.07
N LEU A 185 20.49 -4.72 -1.61
CA LEU A 185 21.37 -3.82 -0.87
C LEU A 185 21.05 -2.38 -1.27
N GLY A 186 20.73 -1.52 -0.32
CA GLY A 186 20.44 -0.11 -0.58
C GLY A 186 21.27 0.80 0.29
N GLY A 187 21.83 1.88 -0.29
CA GLY A 187 22.33 3.00 0.52
C GLY A 187 21.20 3.63 1.31
N ALA A 188 20.02 3.71 0.68
CA ALA A 188 18.74 3.94 1.33
C ALA A 188 17.68 3.08 0.63
N ILE A 189 16.72 2.55 1.37
CA ILE A 189 15.58 1.80 0.82
C ILE A 189 14.30 2.52 1.22
N ALA A 190 13.46 2.86 0.23
CA ALA A 190 12.20 3.56 0.51
C ALA A 190 11.32 2.73 1.46
N PRO A 191 10.76 3.31 2.55
CA PRO A 191 10.15 2.54 3.65
C PRO A 191 9.05 1.58 3.23
N ILE A 192 8.16 2.01 2.32
CA ILE A 192 7.06 1.14 1.86
C ILE A 192 7.59 0.03 0.94
N PHE A 193 8.64 0.30 0.15
CA PHE A 193 9.30 -0.73 -0.65
C PHE A 193 10.00 -1.76 0.25
N TYR A 194 10.69 -1.29 1.30
CA TYR A 194 11.33 -2.13 2.31
C TYR A 194 10.32 -3.08 2.98
N ALA A 195 9.19 -2.52 3.47
CA ALA A 195 8.13 -3.34 4.06
C ALA A 195 7.57 -4.37 3.07
N THR A 196 7.32 -3.97 1.79
CA THR A 196 6.82 -4.88 0.75
C THR A 196 7.83 -5.97 0.39
N ALA A 197 9.13 -5.67 0.42
CA ALA A 197 10.20 -6.64 0.21
C ALA A 197 10.21 -7.72 1.31
N ARG A 198 10.10 -7.31 2.57
CA ARG A 198 9.95 -8.21 3.73
C ARG A 198 8.70 -9.08 3.61
N ASP A 199 7.57 -8.50 3.22
CA ASP A 199 6.31 -9.23 3.00
C ASP A 199 6.45 -10.32 1.93
N ALA A 200 7.29 -10.09 0.92
CA ALA A 200 7.55 -11.02 -0.19
C ALA A 200 8.73 -11.98 0.07
N GLY A 201 9.39 -11.90 1.22
CA GLY A 201 10.51 -12.75 1.57
C GLY A 201 11.83 -12.41 0.87
N ILE A 202 12.05 -11.13 0.54
CA ILE A 202 13.35 -10.61 0.12
C ILE A 202 14.13 -10.13 1.35
N LEU A 203 15.40 -10.48 1.42
CA LEU A 203 16.33 -9.93 2.41
C LEU A 203 16.81 -8.55 1.93
N ALA A 204 16.13 -7.50 2.40
CA ALA A 204 16.44 -6.11 2.09
C ALA A 204 17.31 -5.52 3.20
N LEU A 205 18.51 -5.03 2.86
CA LEU A 205 19.53 -4.57 3.81
C LEU A 205 20.03 -3.17 3.44
N GLN A 206 20.07 -2.25 4.39
CA GLN A 206 20.68 -0.94 4.23
C GLN A 206 22.18 -1.01 4.55
N CYS A 207 23.01 -0.59 3.60
CA CYS A 207 24.46 -0.63 3.72
C CYS A 207 25.13 0.43 2.84
N ASP A 208 26.41 0.71 3.09
CA ASP A 208 27.19 1.59 2.22
C ASP A 208 27.51 0.89 0.88
N VAL A 209 26.72 1.22 -0.13
CA VAL A 209 26.90 0.67 -1.49
C VAL A 209 27.87 1.47 -2.36
N THR A 210 28.47 2.57 -1.86
CA THR A 210 29.28 3.51 -2.68
C THR A 210 30.53 2.83 -3.26
N GLY A 211 31.13 1.91 -2.51
CA GLY A 211 32.30 1.14 -2.93
C GLY A 211 32.00 -0.12 -3.75
N LEU A 212 30.72 -0.47 -3.97
CA LEU A 212 30.34 -1.67 -4.69
C LEU A 212 30.19 -1.41 -6.19
N ALA A 213 30.59 -2.37 -7.01
CA ALA A 213 30.42 -2.37 -8.46
C ALA A 213 29.78 -3.67 -8.96
N THR A 214 29.18 -3.62 -10.15
CA THR A 214 28.63 -4.83 -10.79
C THR A 214 29.72 -5.82 -11.08
N GLY A 215 29.54 -7.06 -10.60
CA GLY A 215 30.52 -8.16 -10.71
C GLY A 215 31.31 -8.42 -9.43
N ASP A 216 31.27 -7.51 -8.46
CA ASP A 216 31.93 -7.72 -7.17
C ASP A 216 31.35 -8.93 -6.45
N GLU A 217 32.21 -9.69 -5.80
CA GLU A 217 31.81 -10.77 -4.92
C GLU A 217 31.74 -10.26 -3.47
N ILE A 218 30.63 -10.51 -2.80
CA ILE A 218 30.42 -10.15 -1.41
C ILE A 218 29.99 -11.37 -0.60
N THR A 219 30.30 -11.36 0.68
CA THR A 219 29.89 -12.39 1.64
C THR A 219 29.06 -11.73 2.74
N LEU A 220 27.83 -12.20 2.93
CA LEU A 220 26.95 -11.83 4.03
C LEU A 220 27.02 -12.90 5.12
N ASP A 221 27.46 -12.50 6.31
CA ASP A 221 27.44 -13.30 7.54
C ASP A 221 26.10 -13.04 8.26
N LEU A 222 25.25 -14.05 8.30
CA LEU A 222 23.90 -13.94 8.88
C LEU A 222 23.86 -14.03 10.41
N ILE A 223 24.95 -14.50 11.03
CA ILE A 223 25.05 -14.58 12.48
C ILE A 223 25.50 -13.24 13.06
N ASN A 224 26.57 -12.68 12.46
CA ASN A 224 27.18 -11.45 12.97
C ASN A 224 26.71 -10.18 12.26
N TRP A 225 25.84 -10.32 11.27
CA TRP A 225 25.34 -9.24 10.41
C TRP A 225 26.47 -8.39 9.84
N LYS A 226 27.41 -9.06 9.19
CA LYS A 226 28.57 -8.44 8.54
C LYS A 226 28.55 -8.69 7.04
N LEU A 227 28.76 -7.63 6.29
CA LEU A 227 28.94 -7.68 4.84
C LEU A 227 30.40 -7.44 4.51
N THR A 228 31.02 -8.34 3.75
CA THR A 228 32.44 -8.26 3.41
C THR A 228 32.64 -8.37 1.91
N GLY A 229 33.46 -7.52 1.31
CA GLY A 229 33.88 -7.61 -0.08
C GLY A 229 34.78 -8.82 -0.35
N GLY A 230 34.98 -9.16 -1.62
CA GLY A 230 35.86 -10.26 -2.02
C GLY A 230 37.34 -10.05 -1.63
N ASP A 231 37.77 -8.84 -1.40
CA ASP A 231 39.09 -8.44 -0.90
C ASP A 231 39.22 -8.48 0.64
N GLY A 232 38.11 -8.82 1.35
CA GLY A 232 38.04 -8.87 2.80
C GLY A 232 37.71 -7.53 3.46
N THR A 233 37.40 -6.46 2.69
CA THR A 233 36.98 -5.16 3.22
C THR A 233 35.59 -5.26 3.77
N GLU A 234 35.35 -4.75 4.99
CA GLU A 234 34.02 -4.70 5.60
C GLU A 234 33.22 -3.56 4.98
N VAL A 235 31.98 -3.87 4.54
CA VAL A 235 31.02 -2.90 4.03
C VAL A 235 30.10 -2.49 5.19
N PRO A 236 30.07 -1.20 5.60
CA PRO A 236 29.22 -0.74 6.68
C PRO A 236 27.75 -1.03 6.39
N MET A 237 27.05 -1.62 7.34
CA MET A 237 25.64 -2.06 7.21
C MET A 237 24.88 -1.74 8.48
N GLU A 238 23.61 -1.34 8.33
CA GLU A 238 22.68 -1.21 9.46
C GLU A 238 22.26 -2.61 9.95
N THR A 239 22.17 -2.78 11.27
CA THR A 239 21.68 -4.04 11.83
C THR A 239 20.19 -4.19 11.50
N PRO A 240 19.78 -5.24 10.78
CA PRO A 240 18.38 -5.44 10.44
C PRO A 240 17.56 -5.88 11.68
N PRO A 241 16.21 -5.82 11.59
CA PRO A 241 15.34 -6.32 12.65
C PRO A 241 15.63 -7.79 12.99
N VAL A 242 15.54 -8.16 14.28
CA VAL A 242 15.82 -9.52 14.75
C VAL A 242 14.92 -10.58 14.06
N THR A 243 13.72 -10.20 13.63
CA THR A 243 12.77 -11.08 12.94
C THR A 243 13.11 -11.35 11.47
N ILE A 244 14.08 -10.64 10.88
CA ILE A 244 14.33 -10.65 9.42
C ILE A 244 14.65 -12.04 8.87
N LEU A 245 15.43 -12.85 9.62
CA LEU A 245 15.78 -14.21 9.20
C LEU A 245 14.57 -15.15 9.26
N ASP A 246 13.72 -15.01 10.29
CA ASP A 246 12.51 -15.80 10.40
C ASP A 246 11.52 -15.43 9.29
N GLU A 247 11.40 -14.15 8.97
CA GLU A 247 10.60 -13.68 7.83
C GLU A 247 11.12 -14.27 6.51
N TYR A 248 12.42 -14.22 6.29
CA TYR A 248 13.05 -14.77 5.09
C TYR A 248 12.85 -16.31 5.00
N ARG A 249 13.04 -17.06 6.10
CA ARG A 249 12.84 -18.52 6.18
C ARG A 249 11.37 -18.90 5.92
N ALA A 250 10.42 -18.13 6.42
CA ALA A 250 8.98 -18.34 6.21
C ALA A 250 8.53 -17.99 4.78
N GLY A 251 9.39 -17.38 3.95
CA GLY A 251 9.04 -16.90 2.63
C GLY A 251 8.27 -15.58 2.66
N GLY A 252 8.45 -14.79 3.72
CA GLY A 252 7.92 -13.45 3.92
C GLY A 252 7.25 -13.22 5.28
N ARG A 253 7.23 -11.96 5.69
CA ARG A 253 6.65 -11.52 6.98
C ARG A 253 5.19 -11.96 7.14
N LEU A 254 4.38 -11.86 6.08
CA LEU A 254 2.97 -12.25 6.12
C LEU A 254 2.81 -13.76 6.37
N ASN A 255 3.61 -14.59 5.71
CA ASN A 255 3.62 -16.04 5.93
C ASN A 255 4.04 -16.38 7.37
N LEU A 256 5.04 -15.70 7.92
CA LEU A 256 5.46 -15.89 9.31
C LEU A 256 4.32 -15.59 10.28
N ILE A 257 3.59 -14.49 10.10
CA ILE A 257 2.44 -14.11 10.95
C ILE A 257 1.34 -15.17 10.86
N ILE A 258 0.97 -15.59 9.65
CA ILE A 258 -0.06 -16.62 9.44
C ILE A 258 0.34 -17.94 10.10
N GLY A 259 1.58 -18.36 9.88
CA GLY A 259 2.09 -19.62 10.45
C GLY A 259 2.17 -19.58 11.98
N LYS A 260 2.61 -18.47 12.58
CA LYS A 260 2.60 -18.28 14.04
C LYS A 260 1.19 -18.38 14.61
N GLN A 261 0.19 -17.72 13.98
CA GLN A 261 -1.21 -17.81 14.41
C GLN A 261 -1.75 -19.23 14.34
N LEU A 262 -1.47 -19.95 13.25
CA LEU A 262 -1.83 -21.35 13.11
C LEU A 262 -1.20 -22.22 14.19
N THR A 263 0.08 -22.02 14.47
CA THR A 263 0.83 -22.74 15.52
C THR A 263 0.22 -22.48 16.90
N HIS A 264 -0.04 -21.21 17.26
CA HIS A 264 -0.65 -20.87 18.52
C HIS A 264 -2.06 -21.50 18.65
N SER A 265 -2.90 -21.42 17.62
CA SER A 265 -4.22 -22.05 17.62
C SER A 265 -4.14 -23.57 17.83
N ALA A 266 -3.16 -24.21 17.20
CA ALA A 266 -2.95 -25.66 17.37
C ALA A 266 -2.43 -26.01 18.79
N CYS A 267 -1.54 -25.19 19.35
CA CYS A 267 -1.09 -25.31 20.74
C CYS A 267 -2.25 -25.18 21.74
N ASP A 268 -3.11 -24.16 21.55
CA ASP A 268 -4.27 -23.92 22.41
C ASP A 268 -5.21 -25.15 22.43
N VAL A 269 -5.51 -25.72 21.26
CA VAL A 269 -6.36 -26.94 21.16
C VAL A 269 -5.72 -28.15 21.81
N LEU A 270 -4.39 -28.29 21.72
CA LEU A 270 -3.68 -29.46 22.24
C LEU A 270 -3.16 -29.27 23.68
N GLY A 271 -3.28 -28.07 24.27
CA GLY A 271 -2.72 -27.72 25.57
C GLY A 271 -1.20 -27.77 25.60
N MET A 272 -0.54 -27.35 24.50
CA MET A 272 0.92 -27.34 24.35
C MET A 272 1.47 -25.92 24.58
N GLU A 273 2.72 -25.82 25.03
CA GLU A 273 3.45 -24.54 25.08
C GLU A 273 3.75 -24.04 23.66
N TYR A 274 3.81 -22.70 23.51
CA TYR A 274 4.15 -22.09 22.22
C TYR A 274 5.63 -22.28 21.90
N PRO A 275 5.99 -22.64 20.65
CA PRO A 275 7.38 -22.62 20.21
C PRO A 275 7.97 -21.21 20.24
N ASP A 276 9.26 -21.11 20.51
CA ASP A 276 9.99 -19.85 20.47
C ASP A 276 10.18 -19.37 19.01
N PHE A 277 9.70 -18.16 18.73
CA PHE A 277 9.98 -17.40 17.52
C PHE A 277 10.71 -16.11 17.90
N GLN A 278 11.54 -15.60 16.99
CA GLN A 278 12.14 -14.29 17.20
C GLN A 278 11.04 -13.22 17.20
N GLU A 279 11.06 -12.35 18.22
CA GLU A 279 10.12 -11.25 18.38
C GLU A 279 10.86 -9.94 18.60
N MET A 280 10.31 -8.86 18.07
CA MET A 280 10.79 -7.51 18.34
C MET A 280 10.41 -7.14 19.78
N GLU A 281 11.36 -6.64 20.55
CA GLU A 281 11.04 -6.00 21.80
C GLU A 281 10.35 -4.65 21.54
N ASN A 282 9.15 -4.50 22.07
CA ASN A 282 8.44 -3.23 21.95
C ASN A 282 9.01 -2.21 22.96
N PRO A 283 9.17 -0.96 22.54
CA PRO A 283 9.62 0.09 23.42
C PRO A 283 8.59 0.33 24.54
N VAL A 284 9.09 0.68 25.73
CA VAL A 284 8.26 1.01 26.88
C VAL A 284 7.85 2.47 26.81
N VAL A 285 6.56 2.75 27.01
CA VAL A 285 6.05 4.14 27.04
C VAL A 285 6.72 4.89 28.21
N PRO A 286 7.43 6.00 27.94
CA PRO A 286 8.04 6.80 28.99
C PRO A 286 6.98 7.39 29.94
N SER A 287 7.30 7.43 31.24
CA SER A 287 6.36 7.99 32.24
C SER A 287 6.08 9.46 31.94
N GLY A 288 4.79 9.82 31.81
CA GLY A 288 4.33 11.19 31.55
C GLY A 288 4.38 11.63 30.10
N GLN A 289 4.79 10.78 29.16
CA GLN A 289 4.68 11.04 27.74
C GLN A 289 3.23 10.87 27.30
N GLY A 290 2.68 11.88 26.62
CA GLY A 290 1.39 11.81 25.95
C GLY A 290 1.49 11.24 24.54
N PHE A 291 0.36 10.90 23.98
CA PHE A 291 0.26 10.33 22.64
C PHE A 291 -0.14 11.37 21.60
N THR A 292 0.43 11.28 20.40
CA THR A 292 0.00 12.05 19.23
C THR A 292 -1.38 11.57 18.76
N LEU A 293 -2.01 12.33 17.85
CA LEU A 293 -3.30 11.94 17.28
C LEU A 293 -3.20 10.59 16.54
N ALA A 294 -2.17 10.41 15.73
CA ALA A 294 -1.94 9.17 15.00
C ALA A 294 -1.69 7.98 15.93
N GLN A 295 -0.91 8.18 17.00
CA GLN A 295 -0.66 7.15 18.00
C GLN A 295 -1.94 6.70 18.69
N LYS A 296 -2.87 7.62 18.97
CA LYS A 296 -4.19 7.30 19.54
C LYS A 296 -5.10 6.59 18.56
N MET A 297 -5.10 6.99 17.27
CA MET A 297 -5.89 6.30 16.23
C MET A 297 -5.45 4.84 16.07
N VAL A 298 -4.14 4.61 15.98
CA VAL A 298 -3.58 3.26 15.91
C VAL A 298 -3.80 2.50 17.22
N GLY A 299 -3.63 3.17 18.37
CA GLY A 299 -3.90 2.61 19.70
C GLY A 299 -5.33 2.10 19.81
N LYS A 300 -6.32 2.93 19.47
CA LYS A 300 -7.74 2.54 19.43
C LYS A 300 -7.97 1.27 18.57
N ALA A 301 -7.33 1.20 17.40
CA ALA A 301 -7.43 0.04 16.52
C ALA A 301 -6.72 -1.22 17.06
N CYS A 302 -5.80 -1.06 18.01
CA CYS A 302 -5.12 -2.14 18.74
C CYS A 302 -5.75 -2.46 20.11
N GLY A 303 -6.82 -1.74 20.51
CA GLY A 303 -7.40 -1.87 21.85
C GLY A 303 -6.54 -1.27 22.96
N ALA A 304 -5.69 -0.28 22.64
CA ALA A 304 -4.80 0.43 23.56
C ALA A 304 -5.10 1.94 23.55
N GLU A 305 -4.60 2.68 24.54
CA GLU A 305 -4.75 4.14 24.61
C GLU A 305 -3.94 4.82 23.51
N GLY A 306 -2.74 4.34 23.21
CA GLY A 306 -1.86 4.82 22.18
C GLY A 306 -0.73 3.84 21.90
N ILE A 307 -0.11 3.96 20.74
CA ILE A 307 1.04 3.16 20.31
C ILE A 307 2.20 4.09 19.97
N ILE A 308 3.33 3.96 20.68
CA ILE A 308 4.52 4.79 20.45
C ILE A 308 5.35 4.30 19.25
N PRO A 309 6.19 5.16 18.64
CA PRO A 309 7.05 4.80 17.53
C PRO A 309 7.95 3.60 17.83
N GLY A 310 8.18 2.76 16.82
CA GLY A 310 8.99 1.53 16.93
C GLY A 310 8.24 0.33 17.50
N THR A 311 7.01 0.51 18.01
CA THR A 311 6.18 -0.60 18.49
C THR A 311 5.65 -1.42 17.32
N VAL A 312 5.87 -2.74 17.34
CA VAL A 312 5.23 -3.67 16.41
C VAL A 312 3.83 -3.99 16.89
N CYS A 313 2.82 -3.73 16.09
CA CYS A 313 1.42 -3.88 16.43
C CYS A 313 0.58 -4.40 15.25
N GLN A 314 -0.67 -4.76 15.53
CA GLN A 314 -1.61 -5.29 14.53
C GLN A 314 -2.95 -4.54 14.64
N PRO A 315 -3.03 -3.29 14.15
CA PRO A 315 -4.27 -2.53 14.18
C PRO A 315 -5.38 -3.18 13.36
N LYS A 316 -6.60 -3.18 13.88
CA LYS A 316 -7.80 -3.54 13.13
C LYS A 316 -7.97 -2.59 11.94
N ILE A 317 -8.20 -3.15 10.76
CA ILE A 317 -8.41 -2.40 9.52
C ILE A 317 -9.92 -2.30 9.23
N ALA A 318 -10.45 -1.08 9.34
CA ALA A 318 -11.87 -0.81 9.11
C ALA A 318 -12.23 -0.58 7.63
N THR A 319 -11.24 -0.18 6.82
CA THR A 319 -11.47 0.17 5.41
C THR A 319 -10.28 -0.22 4.55
N VAL A 320 -10.55 -0.95 3.47
CA VAL A 320 -9.55 -1.38 2.48
C VAL A 320 -9.96 -0.89 1.10
N GLY A 321 -9.03 -0.23 0.40
CA GLY A 321 -9.21 0.22 -0.98
C GLY A 321 -8.37 -0.59 -1.97
N SER A 322 -8.99 -1.07 -3.06
CA SER A 322 -8.32 -1.73 -4.17
C SER A 322 -8.70 -1.05 -5.49
N GLN A 323 -7.75 -0.89 -6.38
CA GLN A 323 -7.96 -0.26 -7.69
C GLN A 323 -7.45 -1.16 -8.82
N ASP A 324 -7.90 -0.89 -10.05
CA ASP A 324 -7.78 -1.78 -11.19
C ASP A 324 -6.37 -2.03 -11.73
N THR A 325 -5.36 -1.24 -11.38
CA THR A 325 -3.97 -1.51 -11.78
C THR A 325 -3.23 -2.46 -10.83
N THR A 326 -3.71 -2.60 -9.59
CA THR A 326 -3.20 -3.55 -8.59
C THR A 326 -4.20 -4.64 -8.24
N GLY A 327 -5.48 -4.43 -8.54
CA GLY A 327 -6.59 -5.33 -8.25
C GLY A 327 -6.39 -6.77 -8.75
N PRO A 328 -5.93 -7.01 -9.98
CA PRO A 328 -5.67 -8.38 -10.44
C PRO A 328 -4.67 -9.14 -9.57
N MET A 329 -3.63 -8.47 -9.05
CA MET A 329 -2.70 -9.09 -8.09
C MET A 329 -3.38 -9.29 -6.72
N THR A 330 -4.21 -8.34 -6.28
CA THR A 330 -4.95 -8.45 -5.03
C THR A 330 -5.92 -9.64 -5.07
N VAL A 331 -6.63 -9.86 -6.19
CA VAL A 331 -7.50 -11.03 -6.39
C VAL A 331 -6.71 -12.33 -6.26
N GLN A 332 -5.56 -12.43 -6.93
CA GLN A 332 -4.72 -13.63 -6.84
C GLN A 332 -4.26 -13.91 -5.40
N GLU A 333 -3.91 -12.87 -4.63
CA GLU A 333 -3.53 -13.02 -3.22
C GLU A 333 -4.73 -13.40 -2.34
N ILE A 334 -5.94 -12.89 -2.63
CA ILE A 334 -7.19 -13.27 -1.96
C ILE A 334 -7.50 -14.75 -2.21
N ASP A 335 -7.35 -15.21 -3.45
CA ASP A 335 -7.53 -16.63 -3.83
C ASP A 335 -6.50 -17.53 -3.13
N GLU A 336 -5.24 -17.09 -3.06
CA GLU A 336 -4.19 -17.85 -2.34
C GLU A 336 -4.44 -17.94 -0.84
N LEU A 337 -5.09 -16.92 -0.27
CA LEU A 337 -5.53 -16.93 1.13
C LEU A 337 -6.80 -17.79 1.34
N ALA A 338 -7.45 -18.25 0.28
CA ALA A 338 -8.76 -18.92 0.31
C ALA A 338 -9.81 -18.13 1.10
N CYS A 339 -9.79 -16.81 0.94
CA CYS A 339 -10.70 -15.91 1.62
C CYS A 339 -12.12 -16.08 1.09
N LEU A 340 -13.04 -16.61 1.89
CA LEU A 340 -14.45 -16.75 1.56
C LEU A 340 -15.25 -15.50 1.90
N ARG A 341 -14.79 -14.74 2.91
CA ARG A 341 -15.43 -13.50 3.34
C ARG A 341 -14.39 -12.54 3.95
N PHE A 342 -14.46 -11.29 3.58
CA PHE A 342 -13.62 -10.25 4.19
C PHE A 342 -13.93 -10.08 5.68
N LYS A 343 -12.87 -9.99 6.50
CA LYS A 343 -12.97 -9.65 7.93
C LYS A 343 -12.82 -8.15 8.19
N THR A 344 -12.32 -7.40 7.21
CA THR A 344 -12.41 -5.93 7.25
C THR A 344 -13.87 -5.47 7.16
N ASP A 345 -14.19 -4.35 7.79
CA ASP A 345 -15.57 -3.84 7.80
C ASP A 345 -16.02 -3.33 6.41
N LEU A 346 -15.09 -2.86 5.58
CA LEU A 346 -15.32 -2.43 4.20
C LEU A 346 -14.12 -2.76 3.30
N TYR A 347 -14.36 -3.51 2.24
CA TYR A 347 -13.48 -3.60 1.08
C TYR A 347 -14.13 -2.94 -0.12
N MET A 348 -13.42 -2.03 -0.80
CA MET A 348 -13.89 -1.35 -2.00
C MET A 348 -12.96 -1.60 -3.17
N GLN A 349 -13.50 -2.13 -4.28
CA GLN A 349 -12.84 -2.25 -5.57
C GLN A 349 -13.27 -1.12 -6.50
N SER A 350 -12.33 -0.50 -7.22
CA SER A 350 -12.63 0.51 -8.25
C SER A 350 -11.93 0.23 -9.56
N PHE A 351 -12.36 0.95 -10.61
CA PHE A 351 -11.88 0.82 -11.99
C PHE A 351 -11.40 2.16 -12.56
N CYS A 352 -10.95 3.07 -11.69
CA CYS A 352 -10.68 4.47 -12.01
C CYS A 352 -9.49 4.71 -12.95
N HIS A 353 -8.57 3.77 -13.07
CA HIS A 353 -7.37 3.95 -13.88
C HIS A 353 -7.53 3.50 -15.35
N THR A 354 -8.43 2.56 -15.60
CA THR A 354 -8.61 1.98 -16.94
C THR A 354 -9.95 2.31 -17.59
N ALA A 355 -10.94 2.81 -16.83
CA ALA A 355 -12.30 3.01 -17.29
C ALA A 355 -12.45 3.98 -18.46
N ALA A 356 -11.58 4.97 -18.60
CA ALA A 356 -11.70 5.98 -19.66
C ALA A 356 -11.31 5.47 -21.05
N TYR A 357 -10.26 4.64 -21.13
CA TYR A 357 -9.79 4.04 -22.39
C TYR A 357 -9.48 2.56 -22.17
N PRO A 358 -10.51 1.72 -21.95
CA PRO A 358 -10.33 0.31 -21.67
C PRO A 358 -9.80 -0.44 -22.91
N LYS A 359 -8.92 -1.41 -22.63
CA LYS A 359 -8.54 -2.42 -23.60
C LYS A 359 -9.49 -3.62 -23.47
N THR A 360 -9.59 -4.46 -24.51
CA THR A 360 -10.47 -5.65 -24.47
C THR A 360 -10.25 -6.52 -23.24
N ALA A 361 -8.98 -6.72 -22.85
CA ALA A 361 -8.65 -7.52 -21.67
C ALA A 361 -9.06 -6.87 -20.33
N ASP A 362 -9.38 -5.59 -20.28
CA ASP A 362 -9.78 -4.93 -19.06
C ASP A 362 -11.21 -5.33 -18.64
N PHE A 363 -12.09 -5.62 -19.60
CA PHE A 363 -13.47 -6.03 -19.31
C PHE A 363 -13.53 -7.33 -18.51
N ASP A 364 -12.78 -8.36 -18.92
CA ASP A 364 -12.72 -9.63 -18.19
C ASP A 364 -12.12 -9.45 -16.78
N ARG A 365 -11.09 -8.60 -16.67
CA ARG A 365 -10.47 -8.26 -15.38
C ARG A 365 -11.43 -7.52 -14.44
N TRP A 366 -12.19 -6.56 -14.99
CA TRP A 366 -13.18 -5.83 -14.17
C TRP A 366 -14.23 -6.78 -13.61
N GLU A 367 -14.72 -7.72 -14.42
CA GLU A 367 -15.71 -8.69 -13.94
C GLU A 367 -15.12 -9.60 -12.86
N THR A 368 -13.92 -10.14 -13.05
CA THR A 368 -13.23 -10.96 -12.03
C THR A 368 -13.03 -10.21 -10.73
N MET A 369 -12.53 -8.95 -10.78
CA MET A 369 -12.33 -8.12 -9.58
C MET A 369 -13.64 -7.78 -8.89
N LYS A 370 -14.70 -7.50 -9.66
CA LYS A 370 -16.05 -7.23 -9.16
C LYS A 370 -16.63 -8.45 -8.46
N GLU A 371 -16.60 -9.62 -9.14
CA GLU A 371 -17.08 -10.89 -8.57
C GLU A 371 -16.37 -11.24 -7.26
N THR A 372 -15.05 -11.12 -7.21
CA THR A 372 -14.28 -11.34 -5.98
C THR A 372 -14.67 -10.38 -4.88
N ALA A 373 -14.77 -9.08 -5.18
CA ALA A 373 -15.16 -8.07 -4.19
C ALA A 373 -16.54 -8.36 -3.59
N ILE A 374 -17.53 -8.63 -4.43
CA ILE A 374 -18.93 -8.84 -4.01
C ILE A 374 -19.09 -10.20 -3.30
N SER A 375 -18.53 -11.28 -3.85
CA SER A 375 -18.65 -12.62 -3.27
C SER A 375 -18.03 -12.71 -1.87
N CYS A 376 -16.97 -11.94 -1.62
CA CYS A 376 -16.36 -11.83 -0.28
C CYS A 376 -17.03 -10.77 0.63
N GLY A 377 -18.13 -10.13 0.19
CA GLY A 377 -18.93 -9.21 1.00
C GLY A 377 -18.45 -7.76 1.00
N GLY A 378 -17.62 -7.38 0.04
CA GLY A 378 -17.20 -6.00 -0.23
C GLY A 378 -18.14 -5.25 -1.17
N ILE A 379 -17.63 -4.14 -1.75
CA ILE A 379 -18.32 -3.32 -2.75
C ILE A 379 -17.42 -3.14 -3.97
N ALA A 380 -18.01 -3.13 -5.16
CA ALA A 380 -17.33 -2.78 -6.41
C ALA A 380 -17.99 -1.53 -7.02
N LEU A 381 -17.19 -0.48 -7.26
CA LEU A 381 -17.64 0.67 -8.04
C LEU A 381 -17.85 0.25 -9.50
N LYS A 382 -18.67 1.02 -10.22
CA LYS A 382 -18.84 0.79 -11.67
C LYS A 382 -17.77 1.56 -12.45
N PRO A 383 -17.30 1.05 -13.61
CA PRO A 383 -16.44 1.82 -14.50
C PRO A 383 -17.08 3.18 -14.84
N GLY A 384 -16.34 4.27 -14.61
CA GLY A 384 -16.85 5.63 -14.78
C GLY A 384 -17.51 6.25 -13.52
N ASP A 385 -17.62 5.52 -12.42
CA ASP A 385 -18.02 6.11 -11.13
C ASP A 385 -16.99 7.10 -10.60
N GLY A 386 -15.73 6.96 -11.02
CA GLY A 386 -14.66 7.89 -10.71
C GLY A 386 -13.56 7.32 -9.83
N VAL A 387 -12.78 8.22 -9.25
CA VAL A 387 -11.62 7.92 -8.43
C VAL A 387 -12.05 7.25 -7.11
N ILE A 388 -11.33 6.22 -6.71
CA ILE A 388 -11.63 5.45 -5.49
C ILE A 388 -11.63 6.33 -4.22
N HIS A 389 -10.68 7.26 -4.09
CA HIS A 389 -10.44 8.00 -2.85
C HIS A 389 -11.64 8.87 -2.41
N PRO A 390 -12.24 9.71 -3.28
CA PRO A 390 -13.46 10.42 -2.92
C PRO A 390 -14.63 9.50 -2.53
N TRP A 391 -14.71 8.29 -3.08
CA TRP A 391 -15.72 7.31 -2.69
C TRP A 391 -15.42 6.68 -1.33
N LEU A 392 -14.17 6.30 -1.06
CA LEU A 392 -13.75 5.84 0.27
C LEU A 392 -14.05 6.90 1.33
N ASN A 393 -13.74 8.17 1.05
CA ASN A 393 -13.97 9.29 1.97
C ASN A 393 -15.45 9.46 2.35
N LYS A 394 -16.38 9.06 1.46
CA LYS A 394 -17.83 9.04 1.80
C LYS A 394 -18.21 7.91 2.76
N MET A 395 -17.33 6.95 2.98
CA MET A 395 -17.59 5.74 3.77
C MET A 395 -16.66 5.60 4.98
N LEU A 396 -15.81 6.58 5.26
CA LEU A 396 -14.89 6.52 6.39
C LEU A 396 -15.61 6.62 7.73
N ILE A 397 -15.19 5.80 8.67
CA ILE A 397 -15.54 5.91 10.07
C ILE A 397 -14.49 6.82 10.73
N PRO A 398 -14.90 7.90 11.43
CA PRO A 398 -13.94 8.77 12.09
C PRO A 398 -13.02 8.04 13.09
N ASP A 399 -11.76 8.45 13.14
CA ASP A 399 -10.70 7.86 13.98
C ASP A 399 -10.45 6.38 13.72
N SER A 400 -10.74 5.88 12.51
CA SER A 400 -10.45 4.50 12.12
C SER A 400 -9.16 4.37 11.33
N VAL A 401 -8.61 3.15 11.31
CA VAL A 401 -7.41 2.79 10.53
C VAL A 401 -7.81 2.05 9.26
N GLY A 402 -7.10 2.33 8.17
CA GLY A 402 -7.30 1.63 6.92
C GLY A 402 -6.03 1.45 6.09
N THR A 403 -6.20 0.85 4.93
CA THR A 403 -5.13 0.62 3.94
C THR A 403 -5.68 0.61 2.51
N GLY A 404 -4.80 0.58 1.55
CA GLY A 404 -5.17 0.39 0.14
C GLY A 404 -3.96 0.25 -0.77
N GLY A 405 -4.23 -0.22 -1.98
CA GLY A 405 -3.22 -0.53 -2.99
C GLY A 405 -2.66 0.70 -3.74
N ASP A 406 -3.18 1.88 -3.44
CA ASP A 406 -2.75 3.15 -4.02
C ASP A 406 -2.05 4.02 -2.98
N SER A 407 -0.98 4.74 -3.38
CA SER A 407 -0.26 5.67 -2.49
C SER A 407 -1.15 6.82 -2.00
N HIS A 408 -2.14 7.19 -2.79
CA HIS A 408 -3.14 8.21 -2.48
C HIS A 408 -4.33 7.68 -1.66
N THR A 409 -4.28 6.46 -1.15
CA THR A 409 -5.25 6.00 -0.14
C THR A 409 -4.94 6.73 1.17
N ARG A 410 -5.47 7.94 1.32
CA ARG A 410 -5.30 8.82 2.47
C ARG A 410 -6.67 9.17 3.05
N PHE A 411 -6.80 9.08 4.36
CA PHE A 411 -8.07 9.23 5.04
C PHE A 411 -8.12 10.53 5.86
N PRO A 412 -8.91 11.53 5.43
CA PRO A 412 -9.01 12.78 6.17
C PRO A 412 -9.71 12.64 7.54
N LEU A 413 -10.58 11.63 7.70
CA LEU A 413 -11.33 11.37 8.95
C LEU A 413 -10.69 10.31 9.85
N GLY A 414 -9.57 9.75 9.46
CA GLY A 414 -8.86 8.69 10.16
C GLY A 414 -7.41 8.65 9.74
N ILE A 415 -6.83 7.47 9.75
CA ILE A 415 -5.45 7.25 9.29
C ILE A 415 -5.40 6.03 8.37
N SER A 416 -4.58 6.07 7.33
CA SER A 416 -4.37 4.93 6.44
C SER A 416 -2.90 4.76 6.10
N PHE A 417 -2.49 3.50 5.98
CA PHE A 417 -1.15 3.08 5.61
C PHE A 417 -1.20 2.36 4.27
N PRO A 418 -0.94 3.05 3.14
CA PRO A 418 -0.93 2.41 1.82
C PRO A 418 0.08 1.27 1.75
N ALA A 419 -0.30 0.20 1.06
CA ALA A 419 0.46 -1.04 1.04
C ALA A 419 0.51 -1.70 -0.35
N GLY A 420 1.35 -2.71 -0.50
CA GLY A 420 1.34 -3.58 -1.68
C GLY A 420 0.11 -4.51 -1.69
N SER A 421 -0.26 -5.03 -2.87
CA SER A 421 -1.46 -5.87 -3.05
C SER A 421 -1.53 -7.07 -2.09
N GLY A 422 -0.40 -7.71 -1.76
CA GLY A 422 -0.36 -8.81 -0.80
C GLY A 422 -0.82 -8.41 0.60
N LEU A 423 -0.32 -7.27 1.12
CA LEU A 423 -0.74 -6.76 2.43
C LEU A 423 -2.18 -6.20 2.39
N VAL A 424 -2.62 -5.66 1.25
CA VAL A 424 -4.02 -5.24 1.04
C VAL A 424 -4.96 -6.45 1.09
N ALA A 425 -4.63 -7.54 0.41
CA ALA A 425 -5.39 -8.79 0.45
C ALA A 425 -5.39 -9.40 1.86
N PHE A 426 -4.23 -9.41 2.53
CA PHE A 426 -4.08 -9.86 3.91
C PHE A 426 -4.99 -9.07 4.86
N ALA A 427 -4.96 -7.73 4.77
CA ALA A 427 -5.79 -6.86 5.60
C ALA A 427 -7.30 -7.06 5.33
N ALA A 428 -7.68 -7.25 4.07
CA ALA A 428 -9.07 -7.56 3.72
C ALA A 428 -9.53 -8.90 4.31
N ALA A 429 -8.72 -9.96 4.12
CA ALA A 429 -9.05 -11.31 4.54
C ALA A 429 -9.03 -11.49 6.06
N LEU A 430 -8.09 -10.88 6.77
CA LEU A 430 -7.88 -11.10 8.21
C LEU A 430 -8.38 -9.95 9.10
N GLY A 431 -8.66 -8.78 8.53
CA GLY A 431 -9.20 -7.62 9.26
C GLY A 431 -8.18 -6.81 10.06
N PHE A 432 -6.90 -7.12 9.95
CA PHE A 432 -5.80 -6.38 10.57
C PHE A 432 -4.57 -6.35 9.65
N MET A 433 -3.57 -5.53 9.97
CA MET A 433 -2.29 -5.52 9.26
C MET A 433 -1.11 -5.40 10.21
N PRO A 434 0.04 -6.03 9.92
CA PRO A 434 1.26 -5.80 10.70
C PRO A 434 1.78 -4.38 10.43
N LEU A 435 2.04 -3.64 11.49
CA LEU A 435 2.55 -2.28 11.48
C LEU A 435 3.66 -2.15 12.52
N GLU A 436 4.78 -1.56 12.13
CA GLU A 436 5.74 -0.95 13.04
C GLU A 436 5.40 0.54 13.08
N MET A 437 5.03 1.05 14.26
CA MET A 437 4.50 2.41 14.40
C MET A 437 5.55 3.45 14.01
N PRO A 438 5.29 4.28 12.97
CA PRO A 438 6.24 5.32 12.56
C PRO A 438 6.27 6.51 13.54
N GLU A 439 7.36 7.28 13.50
CA GLU A 439 7.40 8.60 14.11
C GLU A 439 6.47 9.59 13.39
N SER A 440 6.05 10.65 14.10
CA SER A 440 5.21 11.71 13.54
C SER A 440 5.99 13.01 13.37
N VAL A 441 5.68 13.73 12.28
CA VAL A 441 6.05 15.13 12.06
C VAL A 441 4.79 15.97 12.12
N LEU A 442 4.78 17.00 12.96
CA LEU A 442 3.64 17.91 13.11
C LEU A 442 3.80 19.12 12.21
N VAL A 443 2.78 19.41 11.42
CA VAL A 443 2.58 20.72 10.76
C VAL A 443 1.46 21.44 11.49
N ARG A 444 1.79 22.58 12.06
CA ARG A 444 0.84 23.46 12.77
C ARG A 444 0.63 24.73 11.99
N PHE A 445 -0.57 24.90 11.49
CA PHE A 445 -1.00 26.15 10.88
C PHE A 445 -1.46 27.14 11.97
N LYS A 446 -1.18 28.42 11.75
CA LYS A 446 -1.60 29.54 12.62
C LYS A 446 -2.23 30.64 11.78
N GLY A 447 -3.07 31.45 12.41
CA GLY A 447 -3.72 32.59 11.71
C GLY A 447 -4.83 32.14 10.75
N SER A 448 -5.20 33.01 9.82
CA SER A 448 -6.27 32.80 8.86
C SER A 448 -5.79 33.04 7.43
N ARG A 449 -6.36 32.28 6.49
CA ARG A 449 -6.08 32.42 5.05
C ARG A 449 -6.47 33.81 4.56
N LYS A 450 -5.59 34.41 3.74
CA LYS A 450 -5.93 35.64 3.01
C LYS A 450 -6.88 35.38 1.83
N PRO A 451 -7.67 36.36 1.40
CA PRO A 451 -8.45 36.24 0.17
C PRO A 451 -7.56 35.86 -1.02
N GLY A 452 -7.99 34.86 -1.79
CA GLY A 452 -7.22 34.33 -2.93
C GLY A 452 -6.25 33.21 -2.60
N ILE A 453 -5.99 32.92 -1.30
CA ILE A 453 -5.20 31.79 -0.84
C ILE A 453 -6.10 30.58 -0.60
N THR A 454 -5.76 29.48 -1.23
CA THR A 454 -6.52 28.23 -1.20
C THR A 454 -5.85 27.15 -0.35
N VAL A 455 -6.50 26.03 -0.14
CA VAL A 455 -5.87 24.87 0.52
C VAL A 455 -4.69 24.33 -0.30
N ARG A 456 -4.71 24.48 -1.62
CA ARG A 456 -3.56 24.11 -2.46
C ARG A 456 -2.29 24.90 -2.11
N ASP A 457 -2.43 26.16 -1.75
CA ASP A 457 -1.30 26.99 -1.30
C ASP A 457 -0.81 26.51 0.07
N MET A 458 -1.71 26.07 0.94
CA MET A 458 -1.35 25.44 2.23
C MET A 458 -0.58 24.14 2.00
N VAL A 459 -1.05 23.27 1.10
CA VAL A 459 -0.36 22.04 0.69
C VAL A 459 1.08 22.34 0.26
N ASN A 460 1.26 23.35 -0.59
CA ASN A 460 2.56 23.72 -1.13
C ASN A 460 3.43 24.51 -0.14
N SER A 461 2.85 25.14 0.89
CA SER A 461 3.61 25.80 1.95
C SER A 461 4.34 24.81 2.85
N ILE A 462 3.87 23.57 2.98
CA ILE A 462 4.51 22.54 3.80
C ILE A 462 5.94 22.23 3.32
N PRO A 463 6.18 21.81 2.05
CA PRO A 463 7.55 21.61 1.57
C PRO A 463 8.36 22.90 1.55
N LEU A 464 7.75 24.05 1.26
CA LEU A 464 8.45 25.35 1.27
C LEU A 464 9.04 25.63 2.65
N GLU A 465 8.24 25.44 3.71
CA GLU A 465 8.70 25.65 5.08
C GLU A 465 9.74 24.60 5.51
N ALA A 466 9.55 23.33 5.11
CA ALA A 466 10.53 22.28 5.39
C ALA A 466 11.89 22.56 4.71
N ILE A 467 11.88 23.12 3.49
CA ILE A 467 13.11 23.55 2.78
C ILE A 467 13.78 24.70 3.52
N ARG A 468 13.03 25.72 3.95
CA ARG A 468 13.53 26.87 4.72
C ARG A 468 14.22 26.44 6.01
N ASN A 469 13.67 25.41 6.65
CA ASN A 469 14.24 24.82 7.88
C ASN A 469 15.36 23.80 7.63
N GLY A 470 15.76 23.55 6.38
CA GLY A 470 16.81 22.58 6.03
C GLY A 470 16.43 21.10 6.28
N LEU A 471 15.13 20.80 6.40
CA LEU A 471 14.55 19.49 6.65
C LEU A 471 14.16 18.74 5.36
N LEU A 472 14.06 19.46 4.25
CA LEU A 472 13.77 18.94 2.92
C LEU A 472 14.73 19.58 1.90
N THR A 473 15.15 18.80 0.89
CA THR A 473 15.95 19.33 -0.23
C THR A 473 15.34 18.91 -1.56
N VAL A 474 15.35 19.79 -2.55
CA VAL A 474 14.92 19.48 -3.92
C VAL A 474 15.97 18.63 -4.65
N ALA A 475 17.26 18.88 -4.37
CA ALA A 475 18.36 18.15 -4.99
C ALA A 475 18.26 16.64 -4.72
N LYS A 476 18.33 15.82 -5.78
CA LYS A 476 18.19 14.37 -5.69
C LYS A 476 19.38 13.67 -5.04
N LYS A 477 20.59 14.21 -5.23
CA LYS A 477 21.82 13.69 -4.61
C LYS A 477 21.90 14.16 -3.16
N GLY A 478 21.95 13.21 -2.21
CA GLY A 478 21.96 13.51 -0.77
C GLY A 478 20.64 14.10 -0.28
N LYS A 479 19.51 13.71 -0.88
CA LYS A 479 18.18 14.23 -0.56
C LYS A 479 17.86 14.05 0.92
N LYS A 480 17.53 15.16 1.59
CA LYS A 480 16.89 15.14 2.90
C LYS A 480 15.38 15.17 2.70
N ASN A 481 14.65 14.37 3.44
CA ASN A 481 13.19 14.40 3.47
C ASN A 481 12.70 13.95 4.85
N ILE A 482 12.35 14.91 5.69
CA ILE A 482 11.86 14.67 7.06
C ILE A 482 10.56 13.88 7.08
N PHE A 483 9.77 13.94 6.01
CA PHE A 483 8.47 13.28 5.92
C PHE A 483 8.59 11.80 5.50
N ALA A 484 9.71 11.41 4.89
CA ALA A 484 9.87 10.06 4.35
C ALA A 484 9.73 9.00 5.45
N GLY A 485 8.74 8.12 5.32
CA GLY A 485 8.47 7.06 6.29
C GLY A 485 7.85 7.52 7.62
N THR A 486 7.59 8.82 7.81
CA THR A 486 6.92 9.36 9.00
C THR A 486 5.42 9.53 8.79
N ILE A 487 4.67 9.72 9.85
CA ILE A 487 3.28 10.16 9.78
C ILE A 487 3.26 11.68 9.76
N LEU A 488 2.60 12.26 8.77
CA LEU A 488 2.35 13.69 8.72
C LEU A 488 1.10 14.00 9.54
N GLU A 489 1.23 14.71 10.66
CA GLU A 489 0.10 15.20 11.44
C GLU A 489 -0.12 16.69 11.18
N ILE A 490 -1.39 17.11 10.99
CA ILE A 490 -1.75 18.48 10.65
C ILE A 490 -2.80 18.99 11.62
N GLU A 491 -2.58 20.20 12.16
CA GLU A 491 -3.51 20.87 13.08
C GLU A 491 -3.55 22.39 12.88
N GLY A 492 -4.51 23.07 13.54
CA GLY A 492 -4.57 24.54 13.64
C GLY A 492 -5.38 25.22 12.55
N ILE A 493 -6.37 24.53 11.95
CA ILE A 493 -7.25 25.07 10.91
C ILE A 493 -8.69 24.86 11.35
N ASP A 494 -9.33 25.92 11.86
CA ASP A 494 -10.66 25.85 12.46
C ASP A 494 -11.81 25.83 11.44
N ASP A 495 -11.58 26.28 10.21
CA ASP A 495 -12.58 26.41 9.14
C ASP A 495 -12.45 25.34 8.04
N LEU A 496 -11.65 24.28 8.27
CA LEU A 496 -11.39 23.25 7.27
C LEU A 496 -12.61 22.35 7.03
N THR A 497 -12.99 22.24 5.77
CA THR A 497 -13.96 21.21 5.35
C THR A 497 -13.27 19.86 5.20
N VAL A 498 -14.05 18.77 5.20
CA VAL A 498 -13.48 17.42 5.02
C VAL A 498 -12.91 17.23 3.61
N GLU A 499 -13.48 17.86 2.60
CA GLU A 499 -12.97 17.87 1.23
C GLU A 499 -11.61 18.58 1.15
N GLU A 500 -11.45 19.72 1.80
CA GLU A 500 -10.18 20.44 1.90
C GLU A 500 -9.15 19.66 2.74
N ALA A 501 -9.61 19.01 3.81
CA ALA A 501 -8.77 18.11 4.62
C ALA A 501 -8.21 16.94 3.79
N PHE A 502 -9.00 16.46 2.83
CA PHE A 502 -8.55 15.41 1.92
C PHE A 502 -7.39 15.90 1.04
N GLU A 503 -7.39 17.15 0.55
CA GLU A 503 -6.24 17.68 -0.19
C GLU A 503 -4.95 17.66 0.63
N LEU A 504 -5.03 18.07 1.90
CA LEU A 504 -3.90 18.06 2.82
C LEU A 504 -3.42 16.64 3.12
N SER A 505 -4.34 15.71 3.40
CA SER A 505 -3.96 14.33 3.68
C SER A 505 -3.39 13.62 2.46
N ASP A 506 -4.01 13.79 1.30
CA ASP A 506 -3.66 13.11 0.06
C ASP A 506 -2.28 13.56 -0.46
N SER A 507 -1.97 14.86 -0.35
CA SER A 507 -0.67 15.41 -0.73
C SER A 507 0.52 14.82 0.04
N SER A 508 0.29 14.21 1.20
CA SER A 508 1.31 13.51 1.98
C SER A 508 1.93 12.31 1.23
N ALA A 509 1.21 11.77 0.24
CA ALA A 509 1.70 10.72 -0.64
C ALA A 509 2.91 11.18 -1.45
N GLU A 510 2.89 12.43 -1.94
CA GLU A 510 3.97 13.03 -2.72
C GLU A 510 5.22 13.33 -1.88
N ARG A 511 5.09 13.34 -0.55
CA ARG A 511 6.19 13.52 0.41
C ARG A 511 6.80 12.20 0.88
N SER A 512 6.35 11.07 0.34
CA SER A 512 6.75 9.73 0.80
C SER A 512 6.41 9.46 2.28
N ALA A 513 5.43 10.15 2.84
CA ALA A 513 4.97 9.92 4.20
C ALA A 513 4.30 8.53 4.30
N ALA A 514 4.50 7.85 5.44
CA ALA A 514 3.87 6.56 5.70
C ALA A 514 2.35 6.69 5.81
N ALA A 515 1.87 7.75 6.46
CA ALA A 515 0.45 8.05 6.68
C ALA A 515 0.25 9.55 6.87
N CYS A 516 -1.01 9.97 6.99
CA CYS A 516 -1.38 11.32 7.42
C CYS A 516 -2.56 11.27 8.38
N ALA A 517 -2.56 12.12 9.40
CA ALA A 517 -3.67 12.32 10.32
C ALA A 517 -3.94 13.83 10.48
N LEU A 518 -5.22 14.22 10.57
CA LEU A 518 -5.62 15.62 10.71
C LEU A 518 -6.51 15.83 11.94
N ALA A 519 -6.23 16.90 12.66
CA ALA A 519 -7.13 17.40 13.69
C ALA A 519 -8.22 18.26 13.04
N LEU A 520 -9.45 17.78 13.04
CA LEU A 520 -10.60 18.44 12.38
C LEU A 520 -11.63 18.97 13.40
N PRO A 521 -12.33 20.05 13.04
CA PRO A 521 -13.48 20.50 13.83
C PRO A 521 -14.60 19.44 13.83
N LEU A 522 -15.10 19.10 14.99
CA LEU A 522 -16.17 18.09 15.14
C LEU A 522 -17.40 18.41 14.29
N GLU A 523 -17.80 19.71 14.22
CA GLU A 523 -18.96 20.15 13.45
C GLU A 523 -18.79 19.87 11.94
N SER A 524 -17.61 20.12 11.38
CA SER A 524 -17.29 19.81 9.98
C SER A 524 -17.42 18.32 9.70
N VAL A 525 -16.91 17.48 10.60
CA VAL A 525 -16.97 16.02 10.47
C VAL A 525 -18.42 15.53 10.58
N VAL A 526 -19.19 16.00 11.56
CA VAL A 526 -20.60 15.65 11.73
C VAL A 526 -21.43 16.04 10.51
N SER A 527 -21.22 17.25 9.97
CA SER A 527 -21.89 17.72 8.75
C SER A 527 -21.59 16.85 7.54
N ASN A 528 -20.31 16.50 7.36
CA ASN A 528 -19.84 15.64 6.27
C ASN A 528 -20.44 14.22 6.40
N VAL A 529 -20.37 13.60 7.58
CA VAL A 529 -20.91 12.25 7.81
C VAL A 529 -22.43 12.21 7.58
N LYS A 530 -23.17 13.23 8.03
CA LYS A 530 -24.62 13.34 7.73
C LYS A 530 -24.90 13.43 6.23
N THR A 531 -24.10 14.19 5.50
CA THR A 531 -24.23 14.30 4.04
C THR A 531 -23.90 12.98 3.36
N ASN A 532 -22.84 12.31 3.80
CA ASN A 532 -22.42 11.02 3.26
C ASN A 532 -23.49 9.93 3.50
N VAL A 533 -24.08 9.87 4.69
CA VAL A 533 -25.21 8.95 4.96
C VAL A 533 -26.34 9.13 3.96
N ARG A 534 -26.74 10.38 3.66
CA ARG A 534 -27.81 10.66 2.66
C ARG A 534 -27.40 10.19 1.25
N VAL A 535 -26.15 10.42 0.86
CA VAL A 535 -25.63 9.96 -0.43
C VAL A 535 -25.68 8.45 -0.54
N LEU A 536 -25.25 7.74 0.51
CA LEU A 536 -25.25 6.29 0.56
C LEU A 536 -26.69 5.72 0.56
N GLU A 537 -27.62 6.32 1.31
CA GLU A 537 -29.04 5.97 1.29
C GLU A 537 -29.65 6.14 -0.10
N GLN A 538 -29.29 7.23 -0.80
CA GLN A 538 -29.74 7.45 -2.17
C GLN A 538 -29.21 6.37 -3.13
N LEU A 539 -27.95 5.97 -3.01
CA LEU A 539 -27.36 4.89 -3.80
C LEU A 539 -28.11 3.56 -3.58
N VAL A 540 -28.48 3.26 -2.34
CA VAL A 540 -29.28 2.06 -2.02
C VAL A 540 -30.68 2.17 -2.63
N ALA A 541 -31.33 3.34 -2.54
CA ALA A 541 -32.64 3.59 -3.11
C ALA A 541 -32.65 3.50 -4.66
N ASP A 542 -31.57 3.93 -5.29
CA ASP A 542 -31.35 3.85 -6.74
C ASP A 542 -31.00 2.44 -7.23
N GLY A 543 -30.93 1.45 -6.32
CA GLY A 543 -30.64 0.06 -6.65
C GLY A 543 -29.18 -0.18 -7.02
N TYR A 544 -28.25 0.53 -6.37
CA TYR A 544 -26.83 0.24 -6.55
C TYR A 544 -26.54 -1.20 -6.11
N GLU A 545 -25.75 -1.93 -6.91
CA GLU A 545 -25.46 -3.33 -6.68
C GLU A 545 -24.89 -3.64 -5.31
N ASP A 546 -24.40 -3.89 -4.57
CA ASP A 546 -23.74 -4.04 -3.27
C ASP A 546 -24.51 -3.36 -2.10
N SER A 547 -25.83 -3.33 -2.20
CA SER A 547 -26.68 -2.62 -1.22
C SER A 547 -26.52 -3.09 0.23
N GLU A 548 -26.24 -4.37 0.46
CA GLU A 548 -25.98 -4.90 1.80
C GLU A 548 -24.73 -4.31 2.45
N CYS A 549 -23.64 -4.20 1.69
CA CYS A 549 -22.40 -3.58 2.16
C CYS A 549 -22.62 -2.11 2.49
N LEU A 550 -23.34 -1.38 1.62
CA LEU A 550 -23.73 0.02 1.86
C LEU A 550 -24.61 0.18 3.10
N GLN A 551 -25.62 -0.70 3.30
CA GLN A 551 -26.50 -0.65 4.46
C GLN A 551 -25.74 -0.89 5.77
N ARG A 552 -24.81 -1.87 5.81
CA ARG A 552 -23.95 -2.08 6.98
C ARG A 552 -23.13 -0.82 7.29
N ARG A 553 -22.55 -0.20 6.27
CA ARG A 553 -21.75 1.03 6.47
C ARG A 553 -22.61 2.22 6.92
N ILE A 554 -23.80 2.41 6.35
CA ILE A 554 -24.78 3.44 6.79
C ILE A 554 -25.13 3.24 8.27
N ALA A 555 -25.37 2.01 8.71
CA ALA A 555 -25.69 1.71 10.11
C ALA A 555 -24.59 2.17 11.07
N VAL A 556 -23.33 1.83 10.77
CA VAL A 556 -22.17 2.23 11.59
C VAL A 556 -21.98 3.75 11.61
N LEU A 557 -22.15 4.45 10.48
CA LEU A 557 -22.06 5.91 10.43
C LEU A 557 -23.19 6.58 11.23
N LYS A 558 -24.42 6.04 11.18
CA LYS A 558 -25.54 6.51 12.00
C LYS A 558 -25.33 6.26 13.48
N GLU A 559 -24.73 5.12 13.86
CA GLU A 559 -24.35 4.84 15.24
C GLU A 559 -23.35 5.87 15.75
N TRP A 560 -22.29 6.16 14.99
CA TRP A 560 -21.31 7.19 15.34
C TRP A 560 -21.99 8.57 15.54
N LEU A 561 -22.96 8.92 14.69
CA LEU A 561 -23.71 10.19 14.78
C LEU A 561 -24.59 10.31 16.04
N GLN A 562 -24.87 9.24 16.78
CA GLN A 562 -25.62 9.30 18.03
C GLN A 562 -24.81 9.94 19.17
N ASN A 563 -23.48 9.70 19.17
CA ASN A 563 -22.56 10.30 20.15
C ASN A 563 -21.21 10.63 19.45
N PRO A 564 -21.18 11.67 18.61
CA PRO A 564 -20.04 11.99 17.79
C PRO A 564 -18.87 12.50 18.64
N THR A 565 -17.75 11.83 18.54
CA THR A 565 -16.49 12.20 19.22
C THR A 565 -15.32 12.05 18.26
N LEU A 566 -14.26 12.84 18.48
CA LEU A 566 -13.00 12.74 17.78
C LEU A 566 -11.86 12.63 18.78
N LEU A 567 -10.86 11.84 18.46
CA LEU A 567 -9.61 11.77 19.21
C LEU A 567 -8.86 13.10 19.09
N LYS A 568 -8.08 13.40 20.13
CA LYS A 568 -7.19 14.56 20.18
C LYS A 568 -5.84 14.12 20.73
N ARG A 569 -4.76 14.72 20.23
CA ARG A 569 -3.44 14.52 20.83
C ARG A 569 -3.41 14.97 22.28
N ASP A 570 -2.46 14.44 23.05
CA ASP A 570 -2.15 14.95 24.38
C ASP A 570 -1.23 16.17 24.28
N ASP A 571 -1.28 17.04 25.27
CA ASP A 571 -0.44 18.25 25.29
C ASP A 571 1.05 17.91 25.42
N SER A 572 1.38 16.80 26.09
CA SER A 572 2.74 16.28 26.25
C SER A 572 3.18 15.30 25.14
N ALA A 573 2.46 15.26 24.00
CA ALA A 573 2.84 14.43 22.87
C ALA A 573 4.13 14.94 22.23
N GLU A 574 5.04 14.04 21.90
CA GLU A 574 6.33 14.33 21.28
C GLU A 574 6.31 14.03 19.78
N TYR A 575 7.01 14.85 19.00
CA TYR A 575 7.12 14.76 17.55
C TYR A 575 8.59 14.76 17.12
N ARG A 576 8.91 14.06 16.05
CA ARG A 576 10.24 14.09 15.44
C ARG A 576 10.65 15.50 14.98
N ALA A 577 9.70 16.28 14.48
CA ALA A 577 9.84 17.68 14.12
C ALA A 577 8.48 18.38 14.18
N VAL A 578 8.50 19.69 14.40
CA VAL A 578 7.33 20.56 14.36
C VAL A 578 7.61 21.67 13.36
N LEU A 579 6.75 21.81 12.36
CA LEU A 579 6.75 22.91 11.39
C LEU A 579 5.57 23.83 11.72
N GLU A 580 5.85 25.10 11.99
CA GLU A 580 4.82 26.13 12.23
C GLU A 580 4.71 27.02 11.00
N ILE A 581 3.50 27.14 10.45
CA ILE A 581 3.21 27.91 9.25
C ILE A 581 2.16 28.96 9.58
N ASP A 582 2.51 30.25 9.46
CA ASP A 582 1.54 31.32 9.61
C ASP A 582 0.84 31.60 8.27
N LEU A 583 -0.46 31.31 8.21
CA LEU A 583 -1.28 31.55 7.03
C LEU A 583 -1.34 33.03 6.64
N ALA A 584 -1.11 33.96 7.57
CA ALA A 584 -1.05 35.39 7.28
C ALA A 584 0.22 35.79 6.50
N GLU A 585 1.26 34.97 6.51
CA GLU A 585 2.49 35.21 5.72
C GLU A 585 2.37 34.71 4.28
N ILE A 586 1.39 33.88 3.97
CA ILE A 586 1.12 33.45 2.59
C ILE A 586 0.36 34.57 1.89
N THR A 587 1.06 35.34 1.05
CA THR A 587 0.50 36.54 0.42
C THR A 587 0.17 36.37 -1.06
N GLU A 588 0.62 35.30 -1.67
CA GLU A 588 0.38 34.93 -3.06
C GLU A 588 0.34 33.40 -3.22
N PRO A 589 -0.25 32.88 -4.31
CA PRO A 589 -0.29 31.44 -4.56
C PRO A 589 1.10 30.80 -4.61
N ILE A 590 1.20 29.58 -4.13
CA ILE A 590 2.41 28.76 -4.14
C ILE A 590 2.20 27.58 -5.09
N LEU A 591 3.06 27.43 -6.08
CA LEU A 591 2.96 26.41 -7.11
C LEU A 591 4.13 25.42 -7.00
N ALA A 592 3.85 24.14 -7.29
CA ALA A 592 4.89 23.15 -7.51
C ALA A 592 5.32 23.18 -8.98
N CYS A 593 6.62 23.22 -9.23
CA CYS A 593 7.18 23.18 -10.58
C CYS A 593 7.01 21.79 -11.21
N PRO A 594 6.97 21.66 -12.54
CA PRO A 594 6.80 20.38 -13.21
C PRO A 594 7.84 19.33 -12.80
N ASN A 595 7.37 18.09 -12.65
CA ASN A 595 8.13 16.87 -12.36
C ASN A 595 8.73 16.75 -10.94
N ASP A 596 8.56 17.75 -10.06
CA ASP A 596 8.97 17.61 -8.66
C ASP A 596 7.98 18.34 -7.72
N PRO A 597 7.18 17.62 -6.91
CA PRO A 597 6.22 18.23 -6.00
C PRO A 597 6.88 18.98 -4.82
N ASP A 598 8.19 18.84 -4.62
CA ASP A 598 8.97 19.54 -3.61
C ASP A 598 9.62 20.84 -4.16
N ASP A 599 9.73 21.00 -5.49
CA ASP A 599 10.20 22.25 -6.11
C ASP A 599 9.07 23.28 -6.17
N VAL A 600 8.78 23.87 -5.03
CA VAL A 600 7.70 24.86 -4.86
C VAL A 600 8.19 26.28 -4.98
N ARG A 601 7.40 27.13 -5.65
CA ARG A 601 7.69 28.54 -5.94
C ARG A 601 6.46 29.40 -5.70
N VAL A 602 6.66 30.63 -5.30
CA VAL A 602 5.58 31.62 -5.26
C VAL A 602 5.23 32.09 -6.67
N LEU A 603 3.98 32.52 -6.88
CA LEU A 603 3.46 32.88 -8.20
C LEU A 603 4.31 33.93 -8.89
N SER A 604 4.79 34.95 -8.17
CA SER A 604 5.64 36.05 -8.72
C SER A 604 6.96 35.56 -9.32
N GLU A 605 7.49 34.40 -8.87
CA GLU A 605 8.73 33.82 -9.42
C GLU A 605 8.52 33.06 -10.73
N VAL A 606 7.29 32.56 -10.99
CA VAL A 606 6.98 31.73 -12.16
C VAL A 606 6.01 32.41 -13.14
N ALA A 607 5.51 33.60 -12.80
CA ALA A 607 4.63 34.38 -13.66
C ALA A 607 5.26 34.66 -15.02
N GLY A 608 4.48 34.50 -16.10
CA GLY A 608 4.97 34.67 -17.50
C GLY A 608 5.50 33.40 -18.13
N THR A 609 5.53 32.27 -17.41
CA THR A 609 5.80 30.95 -18.01
C THR A 609 4.70 30.60 -19.01
N VAL A 610 5.08 30.23 -20.24
CA VAL A 610 4.14 29.82 -21.28
C VAL A 610 3.55 28.46 -20.94
N ILE A 611 2.23 28.35 -20.99
CA ILE A 611 1.47 27.12 -20.72
C ILE A 611 0.86 26.60 -22.02
N ASP A 612 1.27 25.42 -22.47
CA ASP A 612 0.75 24.76 -23.67
C ASP A 612 -0.55 24.00 -23.39
N GLU A 613 -0.62 23.34 -22.25
CA GLU A 613 -1.78 22.53 -21.85
C GLU A 613 -2.03 22.70 -20.33
N ALA A 614 -3.28 22.66 -19.93
CA ALA A 614 -3.70 22.64 -18.53
C ALA A 614 -4.59 21.43 -18.25
N PHE A 615 -4.47 20.87 -17.05
CA PHE A 615 -5.31 19.77 -16.58
C PHE A 615 -6.00 20.16 -15.27
N ILE A 616 -7.34 20.09 -15.26
CA ILE A 616 -8.17 20.27 -14.07
C ILE A 616 -8.79 18.92 -13.71
N GLY A 617 -8.26 18.28 -12.71
CA GLY A 617 -8.65 16.94 -12.32
C GLY A 617 -7.73 16.39 -11.26
N SER A 618 -7.90 15.22 -10.82
CA SER A 618 -7.17 14.38 -9.87
C SER A 618 -8.06 13.90 -8.73
N CYS A 619 -7.54 13.02 -7.88
CA CYS A 619 -8.22 12.57 -6.65
C CYS A 619 -8.57 13.74 -5.71
N MET A 620 -7.73 14.76 -5.65
CA MET A 620 -7.88 15.95 -4.80
C MET A 620 -8.79 17.03 -5.38
N THR A 621 -9.28 16.89 -6.62
CA THR A 621 -10.15 17.89 -7.26
C THR A 621 -11.59 17.69 -6.81
N HIS A 622 -12.08 18.54 -5.95
CA HIS A 622 -13.47 18.51 -5.49
C HIS A 622 -14.36 19.52 -6.21
N LEU A 623 -15.65 19.48 -5.93
CA LEU A 623 -16.67 20.24 -6.64
C LEU A 623 -16.45 21.77 -6.63
N SER A 624 -15.90 22.32 -5.56
CA SER A 624 -15.62 23.77 -5.49
C SER A 624 -14.50 24.21 -6.46
N HIS A 625 -13.51 23.38 -6.72
CA HIS A 625 -12.50 23.68 -7.75
C HIS A 625 -13.13 23.72 -9.16
N LEU A 626 -14.03 22.80 -9.46
CA LEU A 626 -14.75 22.80 -10.74
C LEU A 626 -15.64 24.04 -10.90
N ARG A 627 -16.32 24.46 -9.82
CA ARG A 627 -17.12 25.69 -9.80
C ARG A 627 -16.25 26.95 -9.96
N ALA A 628 -15.11 26.99 -9.28
CA ALA A 628 -14.15 28.10 -9.43
C ALA A 628 -13.61 28.18 -10.86
N ALA A 629 -13.21 27.05 -11.44
CA ALA A 629 -12.75 26.98 -12.81
C ALA A 629 -13.84 27.42 -13.81
N ALA A 630 -15.10 27.03 -13.60
CA ALA A 630 -16.22 27.49 -14.45
C ALA A 630 -16.39 29.01 -14.38
N ARG A 631 -16.30 29.60 -13.19
CA ARG A 631 -16.38 31.09 -13.04
C ARG A 631 -15.24 31.80 -13.77
N LEU A 632 -14.03 31.26 -13.70
CA LEU A 632 -12.87 31.86 -14.38
C LEU A 632 -12.95 31.78 -15.91
N LEU A 633 -13.71 30.81 -16.43
CA LEU A 633 -13.88 30.56 -17.87
C LEU A 633 -15.21 31.06 -18.44
N GLU A 634 -16.05 31.73 -17.63
CA GLU A 634 -17.41 32.11 -18.00
C GLU A 634 -17.45 33.07 -19.19
N ASP A 635 -16.51 34.00 -19.28
CA ASP A 635 -16.46 35.05 -20.31
C ASP A 635 -15.34 34.85 -21.32
N GLY A 636 -14.65 33.69 -21.33
CA GLY A 636 -13.45 33.50 -22.12
C GLY A 636 -13.37 32.18 -22.89
N TYR A 637 -12.60 32.22 -23.98
CA TYR A 637 -12.11 31.03 -24.68
C TYR A 637 -10.69 30.76 -24.17
N ALA A 638 -10.39 29.52 -23.78
CA ALA A 638 -9.06 29.16 -23.34
C ALA A 638 -8.07 29.18 -24.54
N GLU A 639 -7.00 29.95 -24.43
CA GLU A 639 -5.92 30.00 -25.42
C GLU A 639 -5.13 28.69 -25.43
N SER A 640 -4.90 28.08 -24.25
CA SER A 640 -4.25 26.78 -24.09
C SER A 640 -5.29 25.66 -24.05
N ARG A 641 -4.89 24.46 -24.45
CA ARG A 641 -5.76 23.29 -24.33
C ARG A 641 -6.02 22.96 -22.86
N ILE A 642 -7.29 22.90 -22.46
CA ILE A 642 -7.70 22.50 -21.11
C ILE A 642 -8.35 21.11 -21.16
N TRP A 643 -7.81 20.20 -20.35
CA TRP A 643 -8.41 18.92 -20.03
C TRP A 643 -9.11 19.01 -18.67
N LEU A 644 -10.29 18.43 -18.55
CA LEU A 644 -11.05 18.41 -17.33
C LEU A 644 -11.55 16.97 -17.04
N ALA A 645 -11.23 16.42 -15.87
CA ALA A 645 -11.73 15.14 -15.41
C ALA A 645 -12.32 15.30 -13.99
N PRO A 646 -13.65 15.28 -13.85
CA PRO A 646 -14.26 15.27 -12.51
C PRO A 646 -13.80 14.06 -11.70
N SER A 647 -13.66 14.20 -10.39
CA SER A 647 -13.21 13.11 -9.53
C SER A 647 -14.23 11.97 -9.46
N THR A 648 -15.53 12.31 -9.43
CA THR A 648 -16.62 11.33 -9.36
C THR A 648 -17.75 11.65 -10.36
N ARG A 649 -18.56 10.63 -10.69
CA ARG A 649 -19.79 10.85 -11.46
C ARG A 649 -20.76 11.80 -10.75
N LEU A 650 -20.75 11.83 -9.41
CA LEU A 650 -21.60 12.73 -8.63
C LEU A 650 -21.21 14.19 -8.86
N ASP A 651 -19.90 14.48 -8.92
CA ASP A 651 -19.38 15.82 -9.22
C ASP A 651 -19.72 16.19 -10.67
N ARG A 652 -19.48 15.29 -11.64
CA ARG A 652 -19.85 15.48 -13.04
C ARG A 652 -21.34 15.80 -13.20
N ASP A 653 -22.20 15.02 -12.56
CA ASP A 653 -23.64 15.18 -12.70
C ASP A 653 -24.13 16.46 -12.00
N THR A 654 -23.43 16.91 -10.96
CA THR A 654 -23.70 18.17 -10.27
C THR A 654 -23.31 19.36 -11.14
N ILE A 655 -22.09 19.42 -11.67
CA ILE A 655 -21.67 20.54 -12.56
C ILE A 655 -22.50 20.58 -13.85
N LYS A 656 -23.01 19.42 -14.31
CA LYS A 656 -23.95 19.37 -15.44
C LYS A 656 -25.29 20.03 -15.09
N ARG A 657 -25.87 19.73 -13.95
CA ARG A 657 -27.13 20.34 -13.47
C ARG A 657 -26.99 21.83 -13.21
N GLU A 658 -25.84 22.27 -12.75
CA GLU A 658 -25.54 23.68 -12.45
C GLU A 658 -25.18 24.50 -13.70
N GLY A 659 -25.04 23.89 -14.88
CA GLY A 659 -24.69 24.55 -16.12
C GLY A 659 -23.19 24.74 -16.36
N SER A 660 -22.31 24.43 -15.41
CA SER A 660 -20.86 24.59 -15.53
C SER A 660 -20.26 23.78 -16.70
N MET A 661 -20.88 22.63 -17.04
CA MET A 661 -20.47 21.85 -18.22
C MET A 661 -20.62 22.63 -19.52
N SER A 662 -21.63 23.48 -19.63
CA SER A 662 -21.83 24.34 -20.81
C SER A 662 -20.75 25.41 -20.89
N VAL A 663 -20.36 25.99 -19.75
CA VAL A 663 -19.25 26.94 -19.67
C VAL A 663 -17.94 26.31 -20.15
N PHE A 664 -17.61 25.12 -19.67
CA PHE A 664 -16.41 24.39 -20.09
C PHE A 664 -16.42 24.08 -21.59
N ALA A 665 -17.57 23.67 -22.13
CA ALA A 665 -17.69 23.42 -23.56
C ALA A 665 -17.52 24.69 -24.40
N GLN A 666 -18.09 25.82 -23.98
CA GLN A 666 -17.95 27.14 -24.64
C GLN A 666 -16.51 27.66 -24.57
N ALA A 667 -15.82 27.43 -23.46
CA ALA A 667 -14.42 27.77 -23.29
C ALA A 667 -13.45 26.86 -24.07
N GLY A 668 -13.96 25.82 -24.74
CA GLY A 668 -13.13 24.88 -25.54
C GLY A 668 -12.45 23.79 -24.70
N CYS A 669 -12.87 23.57 -23.45
CA CYS A 669 -12.31 22.53 -22.61
C CYS A 669 -12.75 21.14 -23.10
N ARG A 670 -11.82 20.18 -23.02
CA ARG A 670 -12.14 18.76 -23.23
C ARG A 670 -12.46 18.10 -21.89
N VAL A 671 -13.71 17.69 -21.73
CA VAL A 671 -14.17 17.01 -20.51
C VAL A 671 -14.12 15.50 -20.74
N GLU A 672 -13.43 14.80 -19.83
CA GLU A 672 -13.26 13.36 -19.82
C GLU A 672 -14.18 12.71 -18.78
N ILE A 673 -14.32 11.38 -18.86
CA ILE A 673 -15.05 10.64 -17.85
C ILE A 673 -14.33 10.70 -16.49
N PRO A 674 -15.05 10.61 -15.38
CA PRO A 674 -14.44 10.60 -14.04
C PRO A 674 -13.43 9.47 -13.86
N GLY A 675 -12.23 9.78 -13.37
CA GLY A 675 -11.19 8.79 -13.11
C GLY A 675 -9.78 9.36 -13.06
N CYS A 676 -8.80 8.47 -12.87
CA CYS A 676 -7.38 8.79 -12.71
C CYS A 676 -6.58 8.82 -14.01
N SER A 677 -7.19 8.52 -15.16
CA SER A 677 -6.48 8.17 -16.38
C SER A 677 -5.54 9.27 -16.89
N LEU A 678 -5.91 10.55 -16.78
CA LEU A 678 -5.02 11.67 -17.17
C LEU A 678 -3.84 11.80 -16.22
N CYS A 679 -4.04 11.71 -14.92
CA CYS A 679 -2.96 11.73 -13.92
C CYS A 679 -1.93 10.62 -14.17
N MET A 680 -2.37 9.45 -14.64
CA MET A 680 -1.50 8.32 -14.97
C MET A 680 -0.89 8.40 -16.38
N GLY A 681 -1.25 9.38 -17.19
CA GLY A 681 -0.84 9.46 -18.59
C GLY A 681 -1.47 8.41 -19.52
N ASN A 682 -2.57 7.77 -19.10
CA ASN A 682 -3.23 6.72 -19.90
C ASN A 682 -4.29 7.24 -20.85
N GLN A 683 -4.85 8.43 -20.64
CA GLN A 683 -5.95 9.00 -21.44
C GLN A 683 -5.51 9.87 -22.60
N ALA A 684 -4.43 10.59 -22.45
CA ALA A 684 -3.90 11.43 -23.49
C ALA A 684 -2.38 11.41 -23.43
N ARG A 685 -1.74 11.41 -24.58
CA ARG A 685 -0.34 11.79 -24.61
C ARG A 685 -0.32 13.30 -24.53
N VAL A 686 -0.16 13.83 -23.33
CA VAL A 686 0.37 15.17 -23.14
C VAL A 686 1.70 15.19 -23.89
N ARG A 687 1.88 16.10 -24.83
CA ARG A 687 3.16 16.20 -25.55
C ARG A 687 4.23 16.44 -24.49
N PRO A 688 5.31 15.64 -24.45
CA PRO A 688 6.45 16.01 -23.63
C PRO A 688 6.91 17.39 -24.09
N GLY A 689 6.99 18.33 -23.16
CA GLY A 689 7.53 19.66 -23.40
C GLY A 689 8.98 19.63 -23.83
#